data_3f49df068fe8b2a70e86529d942672c7
#
_entry.id   3f49df068fe8b2a70e86529d942672c7
#
_cell.length_a   1.000
_cell.length_b   1.000
_cell.length_c   1.000
_cell.angle_alpha   90.00
_cell.angle_beta   90.00
_cell.angle_gamma   90.00
#
_symmetry.space_group_name_H-M   'P 1'
#
loop_
_entity.id
_entity.type
_entity.pdbx_description
1 polymer ?
#
loop_
_entity_poly.entity_id
_entity_poly.type
_entity_poly.pdbx_seq_one_letter_code
_entity_poly.pdbx_strand_id
1 'polypeptide(L)'
;MRPLRRLSPEQFITFGVVAAAALFVFSQLQPGLIFANTTPAGGDMGAHVWGPAYLRDHLLPNFRITGWAPDWYAGFPALQFYFPLPSLLIVIFDVLLPYGIAFKLVTIMGMVSLPVAAWAFGRLAGMRFPGPAMLALASLLFLFDRGFTIYGGNIASTLAGEFSFSISLSLSLVFLGLVARGLDTGRSRALTAVVLALTGLCHLLPTIFAVVGALVLLMLRPGRRRVGFLGGIFAVGAFLAAFWSLPFLLRLPYANNMGWEKITEYSKNLFPPNLRWLVVLALAGAIASVVLRRRVGLFLLGMAAIAGALFILAPESRLWNARVLPFWYLSLYMLAGVAVAEAGISFSRAFAADPMQPSERLLWATPITGALAVWMFVGIPLGVVPDFVPQPQTTDTSYIPSWARWNYSGYERKTAYPEYKAIIDTMDQVGETNGCGRAHWEYESGLDRFGTPMALMLLPYWTDGCIDSMEGLYFESSATTPYHFLSAGELSKAPSNPQRDLPYRALDVAAGVEHLKILGTRYYMAFSPETIAAADQLPDLKLVATTGKWRVYQISGSELVTPLAFMPAVVEGIGKSETPWLEVSVNWYMEQKDHDVPIASGGPKEWPRIERHKVASATEVIGSDVAVDTPPRKPVPGTGVTNIKETNDSISFDVDRPGSPVLVKVSYFPNWKASGAEGPWRVTPNLMVVVPTSNHVTLEYKNRAGEIMGWLVTLIGIAGVVYFARHDPVDLDPEPDDTGPEPARRSRDRAAEPVTAEVGAPETVSARTRGS
;
A
#
# COMPACT_ATOMS: atom_id res chain seq x y z
N MET A 1 -13.12 27.54 -33.94
CA MET A 1 -13.80 26.57 -33.06
C MET A 1 -14.08 25.32 -33.88
N ARG A 2 -13.42 24.15 -33.56
CA ARG A 2 -13.79 22.89 -34.18
C ARG A 2 -15.19 22.53 -33.71
N PRO A 3 -16.13 22.13 -34.58
CA PRO A 3 -17.47 21.74 -34.16
C PRO A 3 -17.34 20.56 -33.17
N LEU A 4 -18.06 20.63 -32.04
CA LEU A 4 -18.20 19.55 -31.08
C LEU A 4 -18.66 18.33 -31.86
N ARG A 5 -17.79 17.30 -31.97
CA ARG A 5 -18.13 16.01 -32.58
C ARG A 5 -19.30 15.44 -31.77
N ARG A 6 -20.46 15.27 -32.41
CA ARG A 6 -21.61 14.58 -31.79
C ARG A 6 -21.17 13.18 -31.38
N LEU A 7 -21.42 12.82 -30.12
CA LEU A 7 -21.16 11.46 -29.64
C LEU A 7 -22.00 10.44 -30.43
N SER A 8 -21.41 9.32 -30.80
CA SER A 8 -22.20 8.21 -31.33
C SER A 8 -23.10 7.61 -30.24
N PRO A 9 -24.22 6.94 -30.60
CA PRO A 9 -25.06 6.26 -29.62
C PRO A 9 -24.28 5.29 -28.74
N GLU A 10 -23.34 4.54 -29.30
CA GLU A 10 -22.47 3.63 -28.57
C GLU A 10 -21.57 4.35 -27.54
N GLN A 11 -21.02 5.50 -27.91
CA GLN A 11 -20.24 6.33 -27.00
C GLN A 11 -21.11 6.88 -25.87
N PHE A 12 -22.31 7.37 -26.20
CA PHE A 12 -23.25 7.89 -25.22
C PHE A 12 -23.66 6.81 -24.20
N ILE A 13 -24.03 5.61 -24.67
CA ILE A 13 -24.40 4.48 -23.81
C ILE A 13 -23.19 4.05 -22.94
N THR A 14 -22.02 3.96 -23.55
CA THR A 14 -20.80 3.59 -22.80
C THR A 14 -20.48 4.57 -21.67
N PHE A 15 -20.47 5.86 -21.97
CA PHE A 15 -20.21 6.89 -20.96
C PHE A 15 -21.30 6.92 -19.89
N GLY A 16 -22.56 6.74 -20.27
CA GLY A 16 -23.68 6.64 -19.33
C GLY A 16 -23.51 5.48 -18.36
N VAL A 17 -23.18 4.28 -18.86
CA VAL A 17 -22.96 3.09 -18.03
C VAL A 17 -21.75 3.25 -17.10
N VAL A 18 -20.62 3.75 -17.61
CA VAL A 18 -19.41 3.95 -16.82
C VAL A 18 -19.62 5.01 -15.74
N ALA A 19 -20.26 6.12 -16.08
CA ALA A 19 -20.60 7.18 -15.12
C ALA A 19 -21.57 6.65 -14.06
N ALA A 20 -22.62 5.91 -14.46
CA ALA A 20 -23.57 5.32 -13.53
C ALA A 20 -22.88 4.34 -12.56
N ALA A 21 -21.94 3.51 -13.05
CA ALA A 21 -21.16 2.61 -12.20
C ALA A 21 -20.31 3.37 -11.18
N ALA A 22 -19.56 4.39 -11.59
CA ALA A 22 -18.75 5.20 -10.69
C ALA A 22 -19.60 5.97 -9.66
N LEU A 23 -20.72 6.56 -10.10
CA LEU A 23 -21.64 7.27 -9.22
C LEU A 23 -22.35 6.32 -8.24
N PHE A 24 -22.67 5.10 -8.66
CA PHE A 24 -23.22 4.07 -7.77
C PHE A 24 -22.23 3.73 -6.67
N VAL A 25 -20.95 3.48 -6.99
CA VAL A 25 -19.91 3.27 -5.97
C VAL A 25 -19.86 4.45 -5.00
N PHE A 26 -19.77 5.67 -5.52
CA PHE A 26 -19.69 6.88 -4.71
C PHE A 26 -20.92 7.04 -3.78
N SER A 27 -22.13 6.73 -4.28
CA SER A 27 -23.37 6.84 -3.49
C SER A 27 -23.39 5.89 -2.28
N GLN A 28 -22.75 4.71 -2.38
CA GLN A 28 -22.66 3.73 -1.29
C GLN A 28 -21.63 4.10 -0.21
N LEU A 29 -20.74 5.05 -0.50
CA LEU A 29 -19.65 5.47 0.39
C LEU A 29 -20.03 6.64 1.33
N GLN A 30 -21.32 6.92 1.52
CA GLN A 30 -21.80 7.97 2.41
C GLN A 30 -21.31 9.39 2.05
N PRO A 31 -21.68 9.96 0.87
CA PRO A 31 -21.14 11.23 0.38
C PRO A 31 -21.21 12.38 1.38
N GLY A 32 -22.31 12.48 2.15
CA GLY A 32 -22.48 13.51 3.18
C GLY A 32 -21.43 13.44 4.30
N LEU A 33 -20.88 12.23 4.60
CA LEU A 33 -19.82 12.05 5.59
C LEU A 33 -18.43 12.27 4.98
N ILE A 34 -18.26 12.00 3.69
CA ILE A 34 -16.99 12.29 2.99
C ILE A 34 -16.69 13.79 3.04
N PHE A 35 -17.69 14.64 2.82
CA PHE A 35 -17.55 16.10 2.87
C PHE A 35 -17.71 16.70 4.28
N ALA A 36 -17.87 15.90 5.32
CA ALA A 36 -17.80 16.37 6.70
C ALA A 36 -16.33 16.43 7.17
N ASN A 37 -15.94 17.54 7.81
CA ASN A 37 -14.59 17.67 8.38
C ASN A 37 -14.50 16.91 9.72
N THR A 38 -14.26 15.61 9.64
CA THR A 38 -14.00 14.72 10.79
C THR A 38 -12.81 13.82 10.46
N THR A 39 -12.05 13.42 11.48
CA THR A 39 -10.88 12.55 11.37
C THR A 39 -11.33 11.11 11.08
N PRO A 40 -11.02 10.51 9.91
CA PRO A 40 -11.45 9.15 9.59
C PRO A 40 -11.04 8.12 10.64
N ALA A 41 -11.90 7.12 10.83
CA ALA A 41 -11.70 6.01 11.74
C ALA A 41 -11.83 4.66 10.99
N GLY A 42 -11.83 3.56 11.71
CA GLY A 42 -12.10 2.22 11.18
C GLY A 42 -10.88 1.47 10.70
N GLY A 43 -10.62 0.28 11.25
CA GLY A 43 -9.50 -0.58 10.90
C GLY A 43 -8.16 0.18 10.89
N ASP A 44 -7.29 -0.18 9.97
CA ASP A 44 -6.02 0.51 9.74
C ASP A 44 -6.22 1.94 9.20
N MET A 45 -7.35 2.21 8.52
CA MET A 45 -7.64 3.53 7.97
C MET A 45 -7.57 4.62 9.03
N GLY A 46 -8.07 4.32 10.25
CA GLY A 46 -8.05 5.26 11.36
C GLY A 46 -6.64 5.65 11.81
N ALA A 47 -5.68 4.73 11.78
CA ALA A 47 -4.30 4.99 12.15
C ALA A 47 -3.48 5.61 10.99
N HIS A 48 -3.88 5.38 9.73
CA HIS A 48 -3.24 6.02 8.57
C HIS A 48 -3.33 7.55 8.56
N VAL A 49 -4.19 8.13 9.38
CA VAL A 49 -4.31 9.59 9.54
C VAL A 49 -2.98 10.24 9.93
N TRP A 50 -2.16 9.54 10.69
CA TRP A 50 -0.86 10.03 11.14
C TRP A 50 0.10 10.33 9.97
N GLY A 51 0.26 9.41 9.02
CA GLY A 51 1.31 9.48 7.99
C GLY A 51 1.30 10.75 7.12
N PRO A 52 0.16 11.12 6.48
CA PRO A 52 0.07 12.36 5.71
C PRO A 52 0.22 13.63 6.57
N ALA A 53 -0.25 13.62 7.82
CA ALA A 53 -0.05 14.74 8.75
C ALA A 53 1.44 14.92 9.06
N TYR A 54 2.14 13.84 9.42
CA TYR A 54 3.57 13.87 9.66
C TYR A 54 4.38 14.32 8.43
N LEU A 55 3.96 13.87 7.23
CA LEU A 55 4.54 14.32 5.97
C LEU A 55 4.39 15.84 5.79
N ARG A 56 3.18 16.38 6.04
CA ARG A 56 2.87 17.80 5.90
C ARG A 56 3.65 18.67 6.88
N ASP A 57 3.66 18.26 8.17
CA ASP A 57 4.11 19.12 9.27
C ASP A 57 5.61 19.00 9.54
N HIS A 58 6.22 17.85 9.26
CA HIS A 58 7.61 17.59 9.63
C HIS A 58 8.54 17.27 8.45
N LEU A 59 8.09 16.53 7.43
CA LEU A 59 8.98 16.12 6.35
C LEU A 59 9.06 17.15 5.23
N LEU A 60 7.94 17.62 4.71
CA LEU A 60 7.92 18.57 3.57
C LEU A 60 8.53 19.94 3.90
N PRO A 61 8.38 20.52 5.11
CA PRO A 61 9.08 21.75 5.46
C PRO A 61 10.61 21.63 5.39
N ASN A 62 11.13 20.41 5.56
CA ASN A 62 12.54 20.07 5.44
C ASN A 62 12.93 19.52 4.05
N PHE A 63 12.08 19.70 3.03
CA PHE A 63 12.26 19.18 1.66
C PHE A 63 12.50 17.67 1.60
N ARG A 64 11.84 16.91 2.46
CA ARG A 64 11.92 15.45 2.54
C ARG A 64 10.57 14.82 2.26
N ILE A 65 10.56 13.64 1.64
CA ILE A 65 9.40 12.77 1.46
C ILE A 65 9.46 11.60 2.43
N THR A 66 10.67 11.18 2.78
CA THR A 66 10.94 10.16 3.79
C THR A 66 11.90 10.74 4.83
N GLY A 67 11.82 10.29 6.07
CA GLY A 67 12.66 10.82 7.14
C GLY A 67 12.52 10.01 8.42
N TRP A 68 13.02 10.53 9.53
CA TRP A 68 12.85 9.92 10.83
C TRP A 68 11.59 10.44 11.51
N ALA A 69 10.90 9.59 12.27
CA ALA A 69 9.83 9.94 13.18
C ALA A 69 10.07 9.26 14.54
N PRO A 70 10.06 9.98 15.65
CA PRO A 70 10.12 9.41 17.00
C PRO A 70 8.80 8.77 17.43
N ASP A 71 7.70 9.14 16.81
CA ASP A 71 6.30 8.94 17.16
C ASP A 71 5.91 7.47 17.48
N TRP A 72 6.55 6.48 16.82
CA TRP A 72 6.25 5.05 16.98
C TRP A 72 7.51 4.19 17.18
N TYR A 73 7.41 3.05 17.88
CA TYR A 73 8.44 1.98 18.01
C TYR A 73 9.81 2.42 18.53
N ALA A 74 9.91 3.41 19.37
CA ALA A 74 11.16 4.05 19.73
C ALA A 74 11.86 4.75 18.54
N GLY A 75 11.07 5.25 17.60
CA GLY A 75 11.49 5.88 16.36
C GLY A 75 11.62 4.91 15.18
N PHE A 76 11.31 5.41 13.99
CA PHE A 76 11.36 4.64 12.75
C PHE A 76 11.52 5.52 11.51
N PRO A 77 11.95 4.96 10.34
CA PRO A 77 12.08 5.71 9.11
C PRO A 77 10.70 5.92 8.45
N ALA A 78 10.07 7.06 8.73
CA ALA A 78 8.73 7.41 8.23
C ALA A 78 8.68 7.40 6.70
N LEU A 79 7.63 6.77 6.15
CA LEU A 79 7.36 6.61 4.71
C LEU A 79 8.49 5.94 3.89
N GLN A 80 9.55 5.42 4.53
CA GLN A 80 10.61 4.70 3.83
C GLN A 80 10.13 3.32 3.33
N PHE A 81 9.35 2.61 4.14
CA PHE A 81 8.80 1.29 3.83
C PHE A 81 7.29 1.32 3.59
N TYR A 82 6.72 2.52 3.45
CA TYR A 82 5.33 2.74 3.11
C TYR A 82 5.20 3.70 1.91
N PHE A 83 4.15 3.54 1.12
CA PHE A 83 4.01 4.18 -0.19
C PHE A 83 3.73 5.69 -0.07
N PRO A 84 4.55 6.57 -0.67
CA PRO A 84 4.46 8.02 -0.41
C PRO A 84 3.35 8.72 -1.19
N LEU A 85 2.91 8.21 -2.36
CA LEU A 85 2.02 8.95 -3.24
C LEU A 85 0.64 9.20 -2.66
N PRO A 86 -0.05 8.25 -1.99
CA PRO A 86 -1.33 8.54 -1.35
C PRO A 86 -1.24 9.63 -0.29
N SER A 87 -0.18 9.62 0.54
CA SER A 87 0.06 10.68 1.53
C SER A 87 0.32 12.03 0.88
N LEU A 88 1.10 12.09 -0.20
CA LEU A 88 1.33 13.31 -0.97
C LEU A 88 0.03 13.86 -1.58
N LEU A 89 -0.85 12.99 -2.11
CA LEU A 89 -2.14 13.41 -2.64
C LEU A 89 -3.04 14.01 -1.55
N ILE A 90 -3.05 13.43 -0.33
CA ILE A 90 -3.79 13.97 0.80
C ILE A 90 -3.27 15.37 1.14
N VAL A 91 -1.95 15.54 1.26
CA VAL A 91 -1.35 16.85 1.56
C VAL A 91 -1.63 17.88 0.46
N ILE A 92 -1.59 17.49 -0.82
CA ILE A 92 -1.95 18.39 -1.93
C ILE A 92 -3.40 18.85 -1.83
N PHE A 93 -4.33 17.96 -1.50
CA PHE A 93 -5.75 18.33 -1.35
C PHE A 93 -5.98 19.14 -0.08
N ASP A 94 -5.22 18.91 0.99
CA ASP A 94 -5.29 19.66 2.24
C ASP A 94 -4.90 21.15 2.08
N VAL A 95 -4.18 21.51 1.02
CA VAL A 95 -3.93 22.93 0.69
C VAL A 95 -5.23 23.71 0.41
N LEU A 96 -6.25 23.01 -0.12
CA LEU A 96 -7.52 23.66 -0.55
C LEU A 96 -8.72 23.22 0.29
N LEU A 97 -8.63 22.07 0.97
CA LEU A 97 -9.73 21.41 1.69
C LEU A 97 -9.29 21.10 3.11
N PRO A 98 -10.21 21.08 4.09
CA PRO A 98 -9.87 20.57 5.42
C PRO A 98 -9.29 19.15 5.38
N TYR A 99 -8.30 18.86 6.22
CA TYR A 99 -7.54 17.61 6.24
C TYR A 99 -8.42 16.36 6.24
N GLY A 100 -9.46 16.30 7.08
CA GLY A 100 -10.37 15.15 7.14
C GLY A 100 -11.11 14.92 5.82
N ILE A 101 -11.45 15.96 5.07
CA ILE A 101 -12.09 15.87 3.74
C ILE A 101 -11.05 15.41 2.71
N ALA A 102 -9.87 16.04 2.69
CA ALA A 102 -8.78 15.69 1.79
C ALA A 102 -8.40 14.20 1.91
N PHE A 103 -8.26 13.71 3.14
CA PHE A 103 -7.98 12.31 3.42
C PHE A 103 -9.06 11.37 2.86
N LYS A 104 -10.34 11.64 3.17
CA LYS A 104 -11.46 10.82 2.71
C LYS A 104 -11.58 10.78 1.19
N LEU A 105 -11.38 11.90 0.52
CA LEU A 105 -11.41 11.98 -0.95
C LEU A 105 -10.34 11.08 -1.58
N VAL A 106 -9.12 11.07 -1.04
CA VAL A 106 -8.05 10.19 -1.55
C VAL A 106 -8.37 8.72 -1.28
N THR A 107 -8.91 8.37 -0.10
CA THR A 107 -9.24 6.97 0.22
C THR A 107 -10.29 6.37 -0.71
N ILE A 108 -11.22 7.17 -1.25
CA ILE A 108 -12.25 6.68 -2.18
C ILE A 108 -11.79 6.66 -3.65
N MET A 109 -10.68 7.32 -4.00
CA MET A 109 -10.25 7.50 -5.40
C MET A 109 -10.13 6.18 -6.15
N GLY A 110 -9.50 5.17 -5.54
CA GLY A 110 -9.30 3.86 -6.15
C GLY A 110 -10.62 3.16 -6.47
N MET A 111 -11.55 3.16 -5.50
CA MET A 111 -12.86 2.52 -5.64
C MET A 111 -13.71 3.18 -6.73
N VAL A 112 -13.82 4.51 -6.71
CA VAL A 112 -14.65 5.26 -7.65
C VAL A 112 -14.06 5.23 -9.06
N SER A 113 -12.73 5.21 -9.19
CA SER A 113 -12.05 5.20 -10.49
C SER A 113 -11.93 3.82 -11.13
N LEU A 114 -12.10 2.72 -10.40
CA LEU A 114 -11.90 1.37 -10.95
C LEU A 114 -12.81 1.04 -12.15
N PRO A 115 -14.12 1.38 -12.16
CA PRO A 115 -14.96 1.18 -13.35
C PRO A 115 -14.48 2.00 -14.56
N VAL A 116 -13.99 3.21 -14.33
CA VAL A 116 -13.42 4.07 -15.39
C VAL A 116 -12.10 3.47 -15.90
N ALA A 117 -11.24 2.97 -15.02
CA ALA A 117 -9.98 2.33 -15.37
C ALA A 117 -10.19 1.02 -16.15
N ALA A 118 -11.17 0.21 -15.76
CA ALA A 118 -11.54 -1.01 -16.47
C ALA A 118 -12.09 -0.73 -17.89
N TRP A 119 -12.94 0.28 -18.01
CA TRP A 119 -13.37 0.79 -19.33
C TRP A 119 -12.19 1.27 -20.16
N ALA A 120 -11.30 2.10 -19.57
CA ALA A 120 -10.14 2.63 -20.26
C ALA A 120 -9.21 1.51 -20.74
N PHE A 121 -8.95 0.49 -19.90
CA PHE A 121 -8.20 -0.70 -20.28
C PHE A 121 -8.80 -1.36 -21.51
N GLY A 122 -10.09 -1.72 -21.48
CA GLY A 122 -10.76 -2.36 -22.62
C GLY A 122 -10.72 -1.50 -23.88
N ARG A 123 -10.95 -0.20 -23.76
CA ARG A 123 -10.95 0.75 -24.90
C ARG A 123 -9.56 0.92 -25.50
N LEU A 124 -8.54 1.09 -24.68
CA LEU A 124 -7.15 1.25 -25.11
C LEU A 124 -6.57 -0.05 -25.70
N ALA A 125 -6.98 -1.20 -25.15
CA ALA A 125 -6.61 -2.52 -25.67
C ALA A 125 -7.38 -2.93 -26.95
N GLY A 126 -8.21 -2.02 -27.50
CA GLY A 126 -8.86 -2.19 -28.82
C GLY A 126 -10.13 -3.04 -28.80
N MET A 127 -10.76 -3.24 -27.62
CA MET A 127 -12.05 -3.92 -27.56
C MET A 127 -13.12 -3.10 -28.30
N ARG A 128 -13.99 -3.83 -29.01
CA ARG A 128 -15.17 -3.26 -29.67
C ARG A 128 -16.32 -3.15 -28.68
N PHE A 129 -17.25 -2.21 -28.94
CA PHE A 129 -18.51 -2.12 -28.22
C PHE A 129 -19.27 -3.47 -28.31
N PRO A 130 -19.88 -3.97 -27.19
CA PRO A 130 -20.04 -3.35 -25.88
C PRO A 130 -18.92 -3.69 -24.86
N GLY A 131 -17.84 -4.36 -25.27
CA GLY A 131 -16.81 -4.92 -24.40
C GLY A 131 -16.28 -3.97 -23.30
N PRO A 132 -15.82 -2.74 -23.62
CA PRO A 132 -15.30 -1.83 -22.59
C PRO A 132 -16.33 -1.45 -21.51
N ALA A 133 -17.61 -1.29 -21.87
CA ALA A 133 -18.70 -1.05 -20.92
C ALA A 133 -18.93 -2.26 -20.00
N MET A 134 -18.84 -3.48 -20.56
CA MET A 134 -18.99 -4.71 -19.78
C MET A 134 -17.82 -4.93 -18.80
N LEU A 135 -16.60 -4.51 -19.14
CA LEU A 135 -15.47 -4.54 -18.17
C LEU A 135 -15.70 -3.58 -17.01
N ALA A 136 -16.25 -2.38 -17.26
CA ALA A 136 -16.61 -1.45 -16.19
C ALA A 136 -17.66 -2.06 -15.24
N LEU A 137 -18.69 -2.71 -15.77
CA LEU A 137 -19.71 -3.40 -14.96
C LEU A 137 -19.14 -4.60 -14.20
N ALA A 138 -18.24 -5.36 -14.83
CA ALA A 138 -17.56 -6.47 -14.16
C ALA A 138 -16.70 -6.01 -12.98
N SER A 139 -16.01 -4.87 -13.13
CA SER A 139 -15.24 -4.28 -12.03
C SER A 139 -16.13 -3.77 -10.88
N LEU A 140 -17.37 -3.37 -11.17
CA LEU A 140 -18.35 -3.04 -10.13
C LEU A 140 -18.71 -4.26 -9.28
N LEU A 141 -18.94 -5.43 -9.93
CA LEU A 141 -19.16 -6.69 -9.20
C LEU A 141 -17.97 -7.06 -8.31
N PHE A 142 -16.74 -6.91 -8.79
CA PHE A 142 -15.53 -7.11 -8.00
C PHE A 142 -15.45 -6.17 -6.79
N LEU A 143 -15.79 -4.89 -6.96
CA LEU A 143 -15.77 -3.92 -5.86
C LEU A 143 -16.71 -4.31 -4.72
N PHE A 144 -17.87 -4.89 -5.03
CA PHE A 144 -18.87 -5.30 -4.04
C PHE A 144 -18.75 -6.78 -3.62
N ASP A 145 -17.65 -7.45 -3.99
CA ASP A 145 -17.38 -8.81 -3.53
C ASP A 145 -17.19 -8.82 -2.01
N ARG A 146 -17.93 -9.69 -1.31
CA ARG A 146 -17.89 -9.89 0.13
C ARG A 146 -17.02 -11.07 0.56
N GLY A 147 -16.43 -11.79 -0.37
CA GLY A 147 -15.66 -13.01 -0.13
C GLY A 147 -14.36 -12.75 0.63
N PHE A 148 -13.89 -11.50 0.68
CA PHE A 148 -12.67 -11.09 1.36
C PHE A 148 -12.72 -9.63 1.81
N THR A 149 -11.98 -9.31 2.88
CA THR A 149 -12.03 -7.98 3.53
C THR A 149 -10.68 -7.31 3.73
N ILE A 150 -9.58 -8.03 3.52
CA ILE A 150 -8.21 -7.54 3.80
C ILE A 150 -7.19 -7.94 2.73
N TYR A 151 -7.61 -8.51 1.58
CA TYR A 151 -6.65 -8.92 0.55
C TYR A 151 -6.25 -7.77 -0.38
N GLY A 152 -7.08 -6.74 -0.50
CA GLY A 152 -6.87 -5.55 -1.32
C GLY A 152 -7.86 -5.42 -2.48
N GLY A 153 -8.06 -4.20 -2.96
CA GLY A 153 -8.72 -3.86 -4.22
C GLY A 153 -10.24 -3.72 -4.20
N ASN A 154 -10.99 -4.48 -3.41
CA ASN A 154 -12.44 -4.31 -3.26
C ASN A 154 -12.77 -3.21 -2.24
N ILE A 155 -14.06 -2.86 -2.10
CA ILE A 155 -14.50 -1.79 -1.17
C ILE A 155 -14.20 -2.20 0.27
N ALA A 156 -14.46 -3.44 0.65
CA ALA A 156 -14.24 -3.93 2.01
C ALA A 156 -12.76 -3.78 2.42
N SER A 157 -11.83 -4.26 1.59
CA SER A 157 -10.39 -4.11 1.85
C SER A 157 -9.93 -2.65 1.88
N THR A 158 -10.52 -1.80 1.03
CA THR A 158 -10.22 -0.37 1.02
C THR A 158 -10.67 0.31 2.30
N LEU A 159 -11.86 -0.03 2.80
CA LEU A 159 -12.38 0.47 4.08
C LEU A 159 -11.61 -0.08 5.29
N ALA A 160 -11.01 -1.27 5.17
CA ALA A 160 -10.10 -1.79 6.18
C ALA A 160 -8.78 -0.98 6.30
N GLY A 161 -8.37 -0.26 5.23
CA GLY A 161 -7.16 0.58 5.19
C GLY A 161 -6.34 0.45 3.91
N GLU A 162 -6.68 -0.48 3.00
CA GLU A 162 -5.91 -0.79 1.78
C GLU A 162 -6.20 0.19 0.62
N PHE A 163 -6.42 1.49 0.91
CA PHE A 163 -6.76 2.47 -0.14
C PHE A 163 -5.60 2.71 -1.12
N SER A 164 -4.36 2.61 -0.66
CA SER A 164 -3.16 2.67 -1.51
C SER A 164 -3.17 1.58 -2.58
N PHE A 165 -3.55 0.34 -2.20
CA PHE A 165 -3.71 -0.77 -3.12
C PHE A 165 -4.78 -0.47 -4.18
N SER A 166 -5.94 0.04 -3.77
CA SER A 166 -7.07 0.32 -4.68
C SER A 166 -6.76 1.39 -5.71
N ILE A 167 -6.04 2.46 -5.32
CA ILE A 167 -5.56 3.49 -6.25
C ILE A 167 -4.58 2.88 -7.25
N SER A 168 -3.60 2.12 -6.75
CA SER A 168 -2.59 1.45 -7.57
C SER A 168 -3.21 0.45 -8.55
N LEU A 169 -4.26 -0.29 -8.15
CA LEU A 169 -4.98 -1.23 -9.00
C LEU A 169 -5.67 -0.51 -10.17
N SER A 170 -6.33 0.61 -9.92
CA SER A 170 -6.94 1.44 -10.97
C SER A 170 -5.89 1.97 -11.95
N LEU A 171 -4.76 2.48 -11.44
CA LEU A 171 -3.64 2.93 -12.27
C LEU A 171 -3.03 1.77 -13.08
N SER A 172 -2.94 0.56 -12.51
CA SER A 172 -2.46 -0.65 -13.20
C SER A 172 -3.29 -0.98 -14.43
N LEU A 173 -4.61 -0.90 -14.36
CA LEU A 173 -5.48 -1.11 -15.51
C LEU A 173 -5.29 -0.06 -16.60
N VAL A 174 -5.15 1.22 -16.21
CA VAL A 174 -4.83 2.30 -17.16
C VAL A 174 -3.47 2.05 -17.82
N PHE A 175 -2.44 1.70 -17.03
CA PHE A 175 -1.12 1.34 -17.53
C PHE A 175 -1.18 0.19 -18.55
N LEU A 176 -1.86 -0.90 -18.22
CA LEU A 176 -2.01 -2.06 -19.11
C LEU A 176 -2.74 -1.70 -20.41
N GLY A 177 -3.74 -0.84 -20.34
CA GLY A 177 -4.41 -0.30 -21.51
C GLY A 177 -3.47 0.52 -22.41
N LEU A 178 -2.67 1.39 -21.79
CA LEU A 178 -1.66 2.18 -22.50
C LEU A 178 -0.57 1.30 -23.12
N VAL A 179 -0.10 0.27 -22.42
CA VAL A 179 0.84 -0.73 -22.95
C VAL A 179 0.23 -1.46 -24.16
N ALA A 180 -1.00 -1.98 -24.04
CA ALA A 180 -1.66 -2.66 -25.13
C ALA A 180 -1.74 -1.78 -26.39
N ARG A 181 -2.20 -0.52 -26.23
CA ARG A 181 -2.24 0.46 -27.31
C ARG A 181 -0.83 0.80 -27.83
N GLY A 182 0.12 0.94 -26.93
CA GLY A 182 1.49 1.31 -27.27
C GLY A 182 2.18 0.23 -28.10
N LEU A 183 2.00 -1.05 -27.76
CA LEU A 183 2.50 -2.20 -28.52
C LEU A 183 1.89 -2.30 -29.93
N ASP A 184 0.71 -1.69 -30.15
CA ASP A 184 0.07 -1.63 -31.47
C ASP A 184 0.50 -0.40 -32.29
N THR A 185 0.76 0.72 -31.65
CA THR A 185 0.89 2.02 -32.29
C THR A 185 2.25 2.68 -32.16
N GLY A 186 3.14 2.19 -31.31
CA GLY A 186 4.41 2.82 -30.96
C GLY A 186 4.30 4.15 -30.21
N ARG A 187 3.11 4.47 -29.64
CA ARG A 187 2.81 5.79 -29.06
C ARG A 187 2.68 5.75 -27.54
N SER A 188 2.74 6.92 -26.95
CA SER A 188 2.41 7.19 -25.52
C SER A 188 3.42 6.63 -24.52
N ARG A 189 4.71 6.45 -24.89
CA ARG A 189 5.76 5.96 -23.99
C ARG A 189 5.90 6.81 -22.73
N ALA A 190 5.94 8.13 -22.89
CA ALA A 190 6.08 9.07 -21.79
C ALA A 190 4.94 8.91 -20.75
N LEU A 191 3.68 8.95 -21.20
CA LEU A 191 2.53 8.78 -20.33
C LEU A 191 2.53 7.40 -19.67
N THR A 192 2.86 6.35 -20.44
CA THR A 192 2.88 4.96 -19.91
C THR A 192 3.92 4.80 -18.81
N ALA A 193 5.14 5.38 -18.98
CA ALA A 193 6.19 5.35 -17.97
C ALA A 193 5.80 6.14 -16.70
N VAL A 194 5.16 7.31 -16.85
CA VAL A 194 4.65 8.09 -15.72
C VAL A 194 3.58 7.32 -14.95
N VAL A 195 2.59 6.71 -15.65
CA VAL A 195 1.54 5.92 -14.98
C VAL A 195 2.14 4.71 -14.25
N LEU A 196 3.17 4.05 -14.80
CA LEU A 196 3.87 2.98 -14.10
C LEU A 196 4.55 3.47 -12.82
N ALA A 197 5.24 4.61 -12.87
CA ALA A 197 5.86 5.21 -11.68
C ALA A 197 4.82 5.56 -10.60
N LEU A 198 3.70 6.19 -10.99
CA LEU A 198 2.61 6.50 -10.07
C LEU A 198 1.99 5.24 -9.46
N THR A 199 1.84 4.17 -10.25
CA THR A 199 1.38 2.86 -9.75
C THR A 199 2.31 2.34 -8.66
N GLY A 200 3.64 2.38 -8.89
CA GLY A 200 4.66 1.92 -7.94
C GLY A 200 4.73 2.74 -6.66
N LEU A 201 4.56 4.05 -6.78
CA LEU A 201 4.54 4.97 -5.63
C LEU A 201 3.23 4.87 -4.81
N CYS A 202 2.19 4.22 -5.33
CA CYS A 202 0.98 3.88 -4.59
C CYS A 202 1.05 2.53 -3.90
N HIS A 203 1.47 1.45 -4.59
CA HIS A 203 1.55 0.12 -3.97
C HIS A 203 2.33 -0.90 -4.82
N LEU A 204 3.18 -1.71 -4.17
CA LEU A 204 4.06 -2.67 -4.83
C LEU A 204 3.30 -3.80 -5.56
N LEU A 205 2.28 -4.41 -4.92
CA LEU A 205 1.60 -5.60 -5.46
C LEU A 205 0.85 -5.33 -6.77
N PRO A 206 -0.01 -4.28 -6.89
CA PRO A 206 -0.58 -3.95 -8.19
C PRO A 206 0.47 -3.54 -9.23
N THR A 207 1.64 -3.02 -8.81
CA THR A 207 2.75 -2.73 -9.73
C THR A 207 3.36 -4.02 -10.30
N ILE A 208 3.58 -5.03 -9.46
CA ILE A 208 4.01 -6.36 -9.92
C ILE A 208 2.99 -6.94 -10.90
N PHE A 209 1.69 -6.86 -10.57
CA PHE A 209 0.61 -7.26 -11.48
C PHE A 209 0.67 -6.51 -12.82
N ALA A 210 0.89 -5.19 -12.80
CA ALA A 210 1.02 -4.36 -13.99
C ALA A 210 2.22 -4.77 -14.86
N VAL A 211 3.39 -4.99 -14.23
CA VAL A 211 4.62 -5.43 -14.94
C VAL A 211 4.42 -6.82 -15.55
N VAL A 212 3.92 -7.78 -14.78
CA VAL A 212 3.62 -9.14 -15.27
C VAL A 212 2.60 -9.08 -16.40
N GLY A 213 1.54 -8.29 -16.24
CA GLY A 213 0.53 -8.10 -17.29
C GLY A 213 1.09 -7.48 -18.57
N ALA A 214 2.01 -6.51 -18.46
CA ALA A 214 2.69 -5.94 -19.61
C ALA A 214 3.54 -6.98 -20.35
N LEU A 215 4.19 -7.90 -19.63
CA LEU A 215 4.93 -9.01 -20.24
C LEU A 215 3.97 -10.00 -20.93
N VAL A 216 2.81 -10.31 -20.34
CA VAL A 216 1.78 -11.14 -20.99
C VAL A 216 1.28 -10.47 -22.26
N LEU A 217 1.02 -9.16 -22.27
CA LEU A 217 0.65 -8.41 -23.47
C LEU A 217 1.75 -8.45 -24.55
N LEU A 218 3.02 -8.36 -24.15
CA LEU A 218 4.16 -8.50 -25.05
C LEU A 218 4.23 -9.93 -25.65
N MET A 219 3.98 -10.97 -24.84
CA MET A 219 3.93 -12.37 -25.33
C MET A 219 2.82 -12.58 -26.35
N LEU A 220 1.68 -11.89 -26.21
CA LEU A 220 0.60 -11.89 -27.20
C LEU A 220 0.92 -11.06 -28.44
N ARG A 221 1.98 -10.25 -28.39
CA ARG A 221 2.46 -9.37 -29.47
C ARG A 221 4.00 -9.37 -29.52
N PRO A 222 4.66 -10.49 -29.83
CA PRO A 222 6.11 -10.58 -29.81
C PRO A 222 6.73 -9.70 -30.92
N GLY A 223 7.96 -9.23 -30.68
CA GLY A 223 8.72 -8.43 -31.66
C GLY A 223 9.90 -7.74 -30.97
N ARG A 224 11.08 -7.72 -31.61
CA ARG A 224 12.29 -7.13 -31.01
C ARG A 224 12.12 -5.64 -30.71
N ARG A 225 11.50 -4.87 -31.60
CA ARG A 225 11.24 -3.44 -31.36
C ARG A 225 10.22 -3.22 -30.26
N ARG A 226 9.23 -4.10 -30.11
CA ARG A 226 8.24 -4.10 -29.00
C ARG A 226 8.89 -4.40 -27.66
N VAL A 227 9.87 -5.31 -27.61
CA VAL A 227 10.69 -5.55 -26.41
C VAL A 227 11.44 -4.27 -26.01
N GLY A 228 12.11 -3.60 -26.97
CA GLY A 228 12.80 -2.33 -26.73
C GLY A 228 11.84 -1.21 -26.28
N PHE A 229 10.65 -1.14 -26.89
CA PHE A 229 9.59 -0.20 -26.51
C PHE A 229 9.16 -0.38 -25.05
N LEU A 230 8.86 -1.61 -24.63
CA LEU A 230 8.43 -1.92 -23.27
C LEU A 230 9.58 -1.80 -22.27
N GLY A 231 10.78 -2.25 -22.64
CA GLY A 231 11.99 -2.12 -21.80
C GLY A 231 12.31 -0.66 -21.48
N GLY A 232 12.17 0.24 -22.48
CA GLY A 232 12.32 1.68 -22.25
C GLY A 232 11.28 2.24 -21.27
N ILE A 233 10.01 1.82 -21.38
CA ILE A 233 8.95 2.23 -20.44
C ILE A 233 9.26 1.76 -19.03
N PHE A 234 9.69 0.50 -18.86
CA PHE A 234 10.06 -0.04 -17.54
C PHE A 234 11.24 0.71 -16.94
N ALA A 235 12.29 0.97 -17.72
CA ALA A 235 13.45 1.71 -17.25
C ALA A 235 13.09 3.13 -16.80
N VAL A 236 12.39 3.89 -17.64
CA VAL A 236 12.01 5.27 -17.31
C VAL A 236 11.01 5.29 -16.15
N GLY A 237 10.03 4.38 -16.11
CA GLY A 237 9.08 4.27 -15.00
C GLY A 237 9.76 3.94 -13.67
N ALA A 238 10.69 2.98 -13.67
CA ALA A 238 11.49 2.64 -12.49
C ALA A 238 12.38 3.81 -12.04
N PHE A 239 13.00 4.51 -13.00
CA PHE A 239 13.84 5.69 -12.70
C PHE A 239 13.03 6.83 -12.08
N LEU A 240 11.82 7.10 -12.56
CA LEU A 240 10.96 8.12 -11.97
C LEU A 240 10.62 7.86 -10.51
N ALA A 241 10.48 6.60 -10.11
CA ALA A 241 10.20 6.21 -8.74
C ALA A 241 11.48 5.99 -7.88
N ALA A 242 12.68 6.15 -8.47
CA ALA A 242 13.95 5.75 -7.84
C ALA A 242 14.27 6.54 -6.56
N PHE A 243 13.81 7.79 -6.44
CA PHE A 243 14.01 8.61 -5.24
C PHE A 243 13.49 7.93 -3.96
N TRP A 244 12.48 7.08 -4.10
CA TRP A 244 11.88 6.29 -3.02
C TRP A 244 12.25 4.80 -3.13
N SER A 245 12.11 4.19 -4.31
CA SER A 245 12.27 2.74 -4.48
C SER A 245 13.71 2.26 -4.32
N LEU A 246 14.72 3.07 -4.69
CA LEU A 246 16.12 2.69 -4.51
C LEU A 246 16.52 2.67 -3.01
N PRO A 247 16.27 3.71 -2.21
CA PRO A 247 16.46 3.63 -0.77
C PRO A 247 15.64 2.52 -0.11
N PHE A 248 14.38 2.30 -0.52
CA PHE A 248 13.55 1.19 -0.05
C PHE A 248 14.29 -0.16 -0.19
N LEU A 249 14.78 -0.47 -1.39
CA LEU A 249 15.48 -1.74 -1.66
C LEU A 249 16.79 -1.87 -0.87
N LEU A 250 17.59 -0.78 -0.80
CA LEU A 250 18.86 -0.77 -0.09
C LEU A 250 18.71 -0.92 1.43
N ARG A 251 17.57 -0.50 1.98
CA ARG A 251 17.27 -0.53 3.43
C ARG A 251 16.38 -1.70 3.85
N LEU A 252 15.92 -2.52 2.92
CA LEU A 252 15.05 -3.66 3.21
C LEU A 252 15.54 -4.60 4.33
N PRO A 253 16.87 -4.81 4.56
CA PRO A 253 17.37 -5.59 5.70
C PRO A 253 17.10 -4.98 7.07
N TYR A 254 16.64 -3.73 7.15
CA TYR A 254 16.29 -3.02 8.39
C TYR A 254 14.77 -2.87 8.59
N ALA A 255 13.98 -3.51 7.73
CA ALA A 255 12.55 -3.61 7.88
C ALA A 255 12.17 -4.87 8.65
N ASN A 256 11.05 -4.86 9.37
CA ASN A 256 10.53 -6.03 10.04
C ASN A 256 9.84 -7.01 9.07
N ASN A 257 9.88 -8.30 9.37
CA ASN A 257 9.13 -9.33 8.67
C ASN A 257 8.07 -9.90 9.61
N MET A 258 6.80 -9.70 9.28
CA MET A 258 5.66 -10.15 10.11
C MET A 258 5.45 -11.67 10.10
N GLY A 259 6.10 -12.40 9.19
CA GLY A 259 5.96 -13.86 9.11
C GLY A 259 4.55 -14.31 8.73
N TRP A 260 3.92 -13.64 7.74
CA TRP A 260 2.56 -13.95 7.33
C TRP A 260 2.39 -15.44 6.95
N GLU A 261 1.45 -16.12 7.62
CA GLU A 261 1.14 -17.51 7.36
C GLU A 261 0.52 -17.69 5.97
N LYS A 262 1.04 -18.66 5.23
CA LYS A 262 0.52 -18.98 3.90
C LYS A 262 -0.86 -19.64 4.01
N ILE A 263 -1.83 -19.10 3.27
CA ILE A 263 -3.14 -19.75 3.12
C ILE A 263 -2.96 -21.01 2.28
N THR A 264 -3.35 -22.17 2.83
CA THR A 264 -3.24 -23.48 2.20
C THR A 264 -4.57 -24.08 1.74
N GLU A 265 -5.71 -23.49 2.11
CA GLU A 265 -7.04 -23.91 1.65
C GLU A 265 -7.30 -23.44 0.19
N TYR A 266 -6.49 -23.96 -0.77
CA TYR A 266 -6.46 -23.45 -2.14
C TYR A 266 -7.80 -23.51 -2.86
N SER A 267 -8.51 -24.64 -2.80
CA SER A 267 -9.77 -24.81 -3.50
C SER A 267 -10.87 -23.89 -2.98
N LYS A 268 -10.92 -23.67 -1.67
CA LYS A 268 -11.88 -22.79 -1.00
C LYS A 268 -11.66 -21.32 -1.35
N ASN A 269 -10.40 -20.91 -1.47
CA ASN A 269 -10.05 -19.52 -1.78
C ASN A 269 -10.05 -19.23 -3.28
N LEU A 270 -9.68 -20.18 -4.15
CA LEU A 270 -9.77 -19.97 -5.60
C LEU A 270 -11.20 -20.09 -6.13
N PHE A 271 -12.02 -20.97 -5.54
CA PHE A 271 -13.36 -21.28 -5.99
C PHE A 271 -14.39 -21.21 -4.84
N PRO A 272 -14.53 -20.05 -4.18
CA PRO A 272 -15.46 -19.93 -3.08
C PRO A 272 -16.90 -20.25 -3.54
N PRO A 273 -17.71 -20.92 -2.69
CA PRO A 273 -19.04 -21.41 -3.06
C PRO A 273 -19.99 -20.33 -3.60
N ASN A 274 -19.91 -19.13 -3.06
CA ASN A 274 -20.70 -17.97 -3.48
C ASN A 274 -20.33 -17.42 -4.86
N LEU A 275 -19.16 -17.78 -5.42
CA LEU A 275 -18.67 -17.34 -6.73
C LEU A 275 -18.73 -18.42 -7.81
N ARG A 276 -19.38 -19.56 -7.57
CA ARG A 276 -19.50 -20.66 -8.58
C ARG A 276 -20.10 -20.19 -9.89
N TRP A 277 -21.11 -19.34 -9.85
CA TRP A 277 -21.74 -18.74 -11.02
C TRP A 277 -20.75 -17.87 -11.83
N LEU A 278 -19.87 -17.13 -11.13
CA LEU A 278 -18.81 -16.33 -11.75
C LEU A 278 -17.81 -17.21 -12.48
N VAL A 279 -17.40 -18.32 -11.88
CA VAL A 279 -16.46 -19.27 -12.50
C VAL A 279 -17.03 -19.84 -13.81
N VAL A 280 -18.32 -20.18 -13.84
CA VAL A 280 -18.99 -20.65 -15.06
C VAL A 280 -18.97 -19.58 -16.15
N LEU A 281 -19.32 -18.35 -15.84
CA LEU A 281 -19.28 -17.24 -16.81
C LEU A 281 -17.84 -16.91 -17.23
N ALA A 282 -16.89 -16.90 -16.31
CA ALA A 282 -15.48 -16.67 -16.62
C ALA A 282 -14.93 -17.76 -17.56
N LEU A 283 -15.29 -19.02 -17.34
CA LEU A 283 -14.94 -20.14 -18.22
C LEU A 283 -15.54 -19.95 -19.62
N ALA A 284 -16.81 -19.55 -19.70
CA ALA A 284 -17.44 -19.24 -20.99
C ALA A 284 -16.70 -18.09 -21.71
N GLY A 285 -16.30 -17.04 -20.97
CA GLY A 285 -15.50 -15.95 -21.53
C GLY A 285 -14.11 -16.38 -21.98
N ALA A 286 -13.47 -17.26 -21.22
CA ALA A 286 -12.16 -17.85 -21.58
C ALA A 286 -12.29 -18.69 -22.87
N ILE A 287 -13.28 -19.58 -22.95
CA ILE A 287 -13.55 -20.42 -24.14
C ILE A 287 -13.83 -19.51 -25.34
N ALA A 288 -14.73 -18.55 -25.21
CA ALA A 288 -15.04 -17.60 -26.30
C ALA A 288 -13.76 -16.84 -26.73
N SER A 289 -12.91 -16.46 -25.80
CA SER A 289 -11.66 -15.75 -26.10
C SER A 289 -10.64 -16.61 -26.85
N VAL A 290 -10.53 -17.89 -26.50
CA VAL A 290 -9.67 -18.85 -27.22
C VAL A 290 -10.21 -19.12 -28.63
N VAL A 291 -11.52 -19.45 -28.74
CA VAL A 291 -12.15 -19.78 -30.01
C VAL A 291 -12.16 -18.59 -30.97
N LEU A 292 -12.51 -17.40 -30.47
CA LEU A 292 -12.59 -16.17 -31.25
C LEU A 292 -11.27 -15.37 -31.29
N ARG A 293 -10.20 -15.90 -30.68
CA ARG A 293 -8.88 -15.27 -30.59
C ARG A 293 -8.95 -13.83 -30.05
N ARG A 294 -9.75 -13.62 -28.99
CA ARG A 294 -9.91 -12.30 -28.37
C ARG A 294 -8.73 -11.96 -27.46
N ARG A 295 -7.89 -11.02 -27.86
CA ARG A 295 -6.64 -10.67 -27.15
C ARG A 295 -6.84 -10.29 -25.69
N VAL A 296 -7.83 -9.44 -25.38
CA VAL A 296 -8.11 -9.03 -23.99
C VAL A 296 -8.54 -10.24 -23.15
N GLY A 297 -9.38 -11.12 -23.68
CA GLY A 297 -9.77 -12.33 -22.97
C GLY A 297 -8.61 -13.31 -22.78
N LEU A 298 -7.73 -13.49 -23.79
CA LEU A 298 -6.50 -14.29 -23.66
C LEU A 298 -5.56 -13.70 -22.62
N PHE A 299 -5.41 -12.38 -22.58
CA PHE A 299 -4.67 -11.68 -21.55
C PHE A 299 -5.23 -11.95 -20.15
N LEU A 300 -6.54 -11.79 -19.96
CA LEU A 300 -7.21 -12.03 -18.68
C LEU A 300 -7.10 -13.49 -18.23
N LEU A 301 -7.21 -14.44 -19.16
CA LEU A 301 -6.98 -15.87 -18.89
C LEU A 301 -5.54 -16.12 -18.42
N GLY A 302 -4.55 -15.52 -19.10
CA GLY A 302 -3.15 -15.61 -18.71
C GLY A 302 -2.91 -15.02 -17.31
N MET A 303 -3.50 -13.86 -17.02
CA MET A 303 -3.37 -13.22 -15.70
C MET A 303 -4.05 -14.03 -14.60
N ALA A 304 -5.22 -14.60 -14.85
CA ALA A 304 -5.87 -15.53 -13.92
C ALA A 304 -4.98 -16.75 -13.65
N ALA A 305 -4.46 -17.39 -14.70
CA ALA A 305 -3.58 -18.55 -14.53
C ALA A 305 -2.32 -18.22 -13.71
N ILE A 306 -1.69 -17.08 -13.98
CA ILE A 306 -0.50 -16.62 -13.22
C ILE A 306 -0.87 -16.31 -11.77
N ALA A 307 -1.96 -15.59 -11.50
CA ALA A 307 -2.39 -15.27 -10.15
C ALA A 307 -2.74 -16.54 -9.35
N GLY A 308 -3.49 -17.48 -9.94
CA GLY A 308 -3.79 -18.75 -9.31
C GLY A 308 -2.54 -19.60 -9.03
N ALA A 309 -1.60 -19.64 -9.98
CA ALA A 309 -0.32 -20.33 -9.78
C ALA A 309 0.52 -19.68 -8.67
N LEU A 310 0.63 -18.35 -8.64
CA LEU A 310 1.36 -17.64 -7.58
C LEU A 310 0.72 -17.87 -6.21
N PHE A 311 -0.62 -17.88 -6.11
CA PHE A 311 -1.30 -18.17 -4.85
C PHE A 311 -0.92 -19.54 -4.28
N ILE A 312 -0.80 -20.55 -5.15
CA ILE A 312 -0.46 -21.92 -4.76
C ILE A 312 1.04 -22.09 -4.50
N LEU A 313 1.88 -21.57 -5.42
CA LEU A 313 3.30 -21.88 -5.49
C LEU A 313 4.19 -20.89 -4.72
N ALA A 314 3.71 -19.68 -4.40
CA ALA A 314 4.51 -18.71 -3.66
C ALA A 314 4.94 -19.33 -2.30
N PRO A 315 6.24 -19.28 -1.97
CA PRO A 315 6.73 -19.71 -0.66
C PRO A 315 6.25 -18.75 0.43
N GLU A 316 6.30 -19.18 1.67
CA GLU A 316 6.18 -18.27 2.81
C GLU A 316 7.28 -17.21 2.74
N SER A 317 6.88 -15.95 2.84
CA SER A 317 7.78 -14.83 2.67
C SER A 317 7.16 -13.57 3.28
N ARG A 318 7.85 -12.42 3.12
CA ARG A 318 7.30 -11.10 3.47
C ARG A 318 5.98 -10.77 2.74
N LEU A 319 5.73 -11.41 1.60
CA LEU A 319 4.50 -11.21 0.82
C LEU A 319 3.50 -12.33 1.13
N TRP A 320 2.41 -11.98 1.78
CA TRP A 320 1.32 -12.90 2.05
C TRP A 320 0.65 -13.36 0.75
N ASN A 321 0.52 -14.66 0.53
CA ASN A 321 -0.05 -15.20 -0.71
C ASN A 321 -1.51 -14.78 -0.95
N ALA A 322 -2.28 -14.49 0.10
CA ALA A 322 -3.64 -13.95 -0.02
C ALA A 322 -3.71 -12.66 -0.83
N ARG A 323 -2.65 -11.84 -0.81
CA ARG A 323 -2.57 -10.58 -1.55
C ARG A 323 -2.55 -10.75 -3.08
N VAL A 324 -2.43 -11.98 -3.58
CA VAL A 324 -2.52 -12.31 -5.02
C VAL A 324 -3.97 -12.57 -5.45
N LEU A 325 -4.84 -12.99 -4.52
CA LEU A 325 -6.24 -13.34 -4.80
C LEU A 325 -7.08 -12.21 -5.44
N PRO A 326 -6.91 -10.92 -5.09
CA PRO A 326 -7.63 -9.84 -5.80
C PRO A 326 -7.42 -9.85 -7.31
N PHE A 327 -6.22 -10.21 -7.79
CA PHE A 327 -5.92 -10.27 -9.23
C PHE A 327 -6.56 -11.49 -9.89
N TRP A 328 -6.64 -12.62 -9.18
CA TRP A 328 -7.41 -13.79 -9.60
C TRP A 328 -8.88 -13.43 -9.75
N TYR A 329 -9.53 -12.89 -8.72
CA TYR A 329 -10.94 -12.54 -8.74
C TYR A 329 -11.24 -11.47 -9.80
N LEU A 330 -10.48 -10.39 -9.87
CA LEU A 330 -10.67 -9.34 -10.87
C LEU A 330 -10.60 -9.90 -12.29
N SER A 331 -9.65 -10.82 -12.56
CA SER A 331 -9.54 -11.48 -13.87
C SER A 331 -10.77 -12.34 -14.19
N LEU A 332 -11.31 -13.07 -13.20
CA LEU A 332 -12.55 -13.86 -13.38
C LEU A 332 -13.76 -12.95 -13.64
N TYR A 333 -13.94 -11.87 -12.89
CA TYR A 333 -15.02 -10.91 -13.12
C TYR A 333 -14.93 -10.29 -14.52
N MET A 334 -13.73 -9.89 -14.93
CA MET A 334 -13.53 -9.33 -16.27
C MET A 334 -13.74 -10.36 -17.38
N LEU A 335 -13.34 -11.64 -17.20
CA LEU A 335 -13.65 -12.72 -18.14
C LEU A 335 -15.17 -12.97 -18.26
N ALA A 336 -15.90 -12.91 -17.16
CA ALA A 336 -17.36 -12.97 -17.17
C ALA A 336 -17.95 -11.78 -17.95
N GLY A 337 -17.41 -10.58 -17.79
CA GLY A 337 -17.77 -9.41 -18.60
C GLY A 337 -17.51 -9.62 -20.10
N VAL A 338 -16.39 -10.27 -20.46
CA VAL A 338 -16.09 -10.67 -21.84
C VAL A 338 -17.13 -11.69 -22.36
N ALA A 339 -17.51 -12.68 -21.55
CA ALA A 339 -18.54 -13.66 -21.92
C ALA A 339 -19.86 -12.98 -22.30
N VAL A 340 -20.34 -12.06 -21.46
CA VAL A 340 -21.59 -11.33 -21.70
C VAL A 340 -21.47 -10.43 -22.94
N ALA A 341 -20.32 -9.76 -23.13
CA ALA A 341 -20.09 -8.96 -24.33
C ALA A 341 -20.14 -9.79 -25.63
N GLU A 342 -19.45 -10.94 -25.66
CA GLU A 342 -19.43 -11.82 -26.83
C GLU A 342 -20.79 -12.50 -27.05
N ALA A 343 -21.51 -12.86 -25.98
CA ALA A 343 -22.88 -13.35 -26.08
C ALA A 343 -23.81 -12.31 -26.71
N GLY A 344 -23.72 -11.04 -26.25
CA GLY A 344 -24.49 -9.94 -26.83
C GLY A 344 -24.17 -9.66 -28.29
N ILE A 345 -22.89 -9.73 -28.68
CA ILE A 345 -22.49 -9.62 -30.10
C ILE A 345 -23.04 -10.79 -30.93
N SER A 346 -22.91 -12.01 -30.40
CA SER A 346 -23.39 -13.20 -31.10
C SER A 346 -24.91 -13.19 -31.27
N PHE A 347 -25.63 -12.82 -30.21
CA PHE A 347 -27.09 -12.68 -30.24
C PHE A 347 -27.52 -11.58 -31.21
N SER A 348 -26.85 -10.42 -31.20
CA SER A 348 -27.17 -9.34 -32.15
C SER A 348 -26.97 -9.73 -33.63
N ARG A 349 -26.04 -10.64 -33.91
CA ARG A 349 -25.82 -11.18 -35.26
C ARG A 349 -26.87 -12.21 -35.62
N ALA A 350 -27.25 -13.10 -34.71
CA ALA A 350 -28.24 -14.15 -34.94
C ALA A 350 -29.65 -13.60 -35.30
N PHE A 351 -29.98 -12.42 -34.77
CA PHE A 351 -31.25 -11.75 -35.00
C PHE A 351 -31.15 -10.54 -35.94
N ALA A 352 -30.05 -10.38 -36.67
CA ALA A 352 -29.87 -9.32 -37.66
C ALA A 352 -30.52 -9.69 -38.98
N ALA A 353 -31.07 -8.70 -39.71
CA ALA A 353 -31.59 -8.90 -41.06
C ALA A 353 -30.47 -9.28 -42.06
N ASP A 354 -29.25 -8.83 -41.83
CA ASP A 354 -28.02 -9.20 -42.53
C ASP A 354 -27.01 -9.76 -41.51
N PRO A 355 -26.63 -11.06 -41.62
CA PRO A 355 -25.67 -11.67 -40.70
C PRO A 355 -24.30 -10.99 -40.67
N MET A 356 -23.95 -10.23 -41.70
CA MET A 356 -22.70 -9.44 -41.77
C MET A 356 -22.78 -8.12 -40.99
N GLN A 357 -23.99 -7.65 -40.64
CA GLN A 357 -24.23 -6.41 -39.91
C GLN A 357 -25.03 -6.70 -38.64
N PRO A 358 -24.40 -6.68 -37.43
CA PRO A 358 -25.12 -6.91 -36.19
C PRO A 358 -26.30 -5.94 -36.02
N SER A 359 -27.38 -6.39 -35.40
CA SER A 359 -28.48 -5.50 -35.03
C SER A 359 -28.02 -4.46 -34.01
N GLU A 360 -27.93 -3.19 -34.42
CA GLU A 360 -27.49 -2.10 -33.56
C GLU A 360 -28.34 -2.00 -32.27
N ARG A 361 -29.63 -2.18 -32.36
CA ARG A 361 -30.55 -2.09 -31.21
C ARG A 361 -30.26 -3.17 -30.15
N LEU A 362 -30.05 -4.42 -30.59
CA LEU A 362 -29.71 -5.52 -29.69
C LEU A 362 -28.34 -5.36 -29.13
N LEU A 363 -27.38 -4.80 -29.89
CA LEU A 363 -26.05 -4.53 -29.44
C LEU A 363 -26.03 -3.42 -28.35
N TRP A 364 -26.85 -2.34 -28.52
CA TRP A 364 -27.02 -1.30 -27.51
C TRP A 364 -27.72 -1.80 -26.24
N ALA A 365 -28.66 -2.74 -26.39
CA ALA A 365 -29.35 -3.33 -25.25
C ALA A 365 -28.38 -4.09 -24.30
N THR A 366 -27.29 -4.67 -24.81
CA THR A 366 -26.36 -5.49 -24.00
C THR A 366 -25.80 -4.75 -22.79
N PRO A 367 -25.15 -3.58 -22.88
CA PRO A 367 -24.62 -2.88 -21.70
C PRO A 367 -25.72 -2.28 -20.83
N ILE A 368 -26.89 -1.95 -21.36
CA ILE A 368 -28.03 -1.43 -20.59
C ILE A 368 -28.62 -2.54 -19.73
N THR A 369 -28.91 -3.71 -20.31
CA THR A 369 -29.43 -4.87 -19.56
C THR A 369 -28.37 -5.41 -18.59
N GLY A 370 -27.08 -5.39 -18.99
CA GLY A 370 -25.98 -5.72 -18.10
C GLY A 370 -25.91 -4.78 -16.89
N ALA A 371 -26.05 -3.47 -17.08
CA ALA A 371 -26.07 -2.49 -15.99
C ALA A 371 -27.25 -2.72 -15.04
N LEU A 372 -28.46 -3.00 -15.58
CA LEU A 372 -29.63 -3.32 -14.77
C LEU A 372 -29.43 -4.63 -13.98
N ALA A 373 -28.89 -5.67 -14.62
CA ALA A 373 -28.60 -6.94 -13.95
C ALA A 373 -27.57 -6.78 -12.82
N VAL A 374 -26.49 -6.04 -13.07
CA VAL A 374 -25.48 -5.75 -12.05
C VAL A 374 -26.06 -4.90 -10.91
N TRP A 375 -26.85 -3.86 -11.25
CA TRP A 375 -27.53 -3.05 -10.25
C TRP A 375 -28.48 -3.90 -9.39
N MET A 376 -29.26 -4.79 -9.97
CA MET A 376 -30.12 -5.72 -9.21
C MET A 376 -29.28 -6.65 -8.34
N PHE A 377 -28.23 -7.27 -8.88
CA PHE A 377 -27.39 -8.22 -8.16
C PHE A 377 -26.68 -7.60 -6.95
N VAL A 378 -26.15 -6.38 -7.12
CA VAL A 378 -25.47 -5.63 -6.04
C VAL A 378 -26.48 -4.88 -5.19
N GLY A 379 -27.50 -4.29 -5.76
CA GLY A 379 -28.47 -3.41 -5.09
C GLY A 379 -29.44 -4.12 -4.19
N ILE A 380 -29.86 -5.36 -4.51
CA ILE A 380 -30.75 -6.16 -3.66
C ILE A 380 -30.09 -6.40 -2.27
N PRO A 381 -28.87 -6.95 -2.16
CA PRO A 381 -28.21 -7.12 -0.89
C PRO A 381 -27.94 -5.81 -0.12
N LEU A 382 -27.85 -4.68 -0.82
CA LEU A 382 -27.63 -3.36 -0.23
C LEU A 382 -28.94 -2.64 0.16
N GLY A 383 -30.10 -3.19 -0.20
CA GLY A 383 -31.41 -2.56 0.05
C GLY A 383 -31.63 -1.25 -0.73
N VAL A 384 -31.00 -1.11 -1.92
CA VAL A 384 -31.07 0.12 -2.74
C VAL A 384 -31.84 -0.09 -4.05
N VAL A 385 -32.67 -1.12 -4.11
CA VAL A 385 -33.60 -1.37 -5.22
C VAL A 385 -35.01 -0.89 -4.84
N PRO A 386 -35.90 -0.61 -5.85
CA PRO A 386 -37.26 -0.19 -5.58
C PRO A 386 -38.06 -1.18 -4.73
N ASP A 387 -39.02 -0.71 -3.94
CA ASP A 387 -39.81 -1.51 -2.97
C ASP A 387 -40.62 -2.65 -3.63
N PHE A 388 -40.94 -2.55 -4.93
CA PHE A 388 -41.62 -3.63 -5.65
C PHE A 388 -40.71 -4.84 -5.95
N VAL A 389 -39.39 -4.71 -5.75
CA VAL A 389 -38.45 -5.82 -5.88
C VAL A 389 -38.37 -6.56 -4.54
N PRO A 390 -38.54 -7.90 -4.53
CA PRO A 390 -38.42 -8.68 -3.30
C PRO A 390 -37.08 -8.43 -2.61
N GLN A 391 -37.13 -7.94 -1.36
CA GLN A 391 -35.94 -7.71 -0.55
C GLN A 391 -35.61 -8.97 0.25
N PRO A 392 -34.33 -9.34 0.43
CA PRO A 392 -33.96 -10.41 1.32
C PRO A 392 -34.29 -10.03 2.78
N GLN A 393 -34.87 -10.94 3.54
CA GLN A 393 -35.21 -10.74 4.95
C GLN A 393 -33.96 -10.87 5.88
N THR A 394 -32.81 -10.37 5.45
CA THR A 394 -31.57 -10.46 6.22
C THR A 394 -31.17 -9.08 6.75
N THR A 395 -30.68 -9.04 7.97
CA THR A 395 -30.18 -7.82 8.65
C THR A 395 -28.89 -7.28 8.06
N ASP A 396 -28.26 -7.97 7.11
CA ASP A 396 -26.94 -7.65 6.54
C ASP A 396 -27.01 -6.97 5.16
N THR A 397 -28.11 -6.33 4.84
CA THR A 397 -28.32 -5.67 3.54
C THR A 397 -27.49 -4.40 3.35
N SER A 398 -26.93 -3.84 4.44
CA SER A 398 -26.23 -2.55 4.43
C SER A 398 -24.74 -2.63 4.79
N TYR A 399 -24.11 -3.80 4.64
CA TYR A 399 -22.72 -4.04 5.07
C TYR A 399 -21.73 -2.94 4.63
N ILE A 400 -21.62 -2.64 3.34
CA ILE A 400 -20.70 -1.61 2.85
C ILE A 400 -21.09 -0.20 3.27
N PRO A 401 -22.36 0.26 3.11
CA PRO A 401 -22.78 1.57 3.59
C PRO A 401 -22.61 1.76 5.10
N SER A 402 -22.80 0.71 5.88
CA SER A 402 -22.60 0.74 7.34
C SER A 402 -21.14 0.90 7.72
N TRP A 403 -20.24 0.16 7.05
CA TRP A 403 -18.81 0.26 7.26
C TRP A 403 -18.26 1.63 6.80
N ALA A 404 -18.70 2.12 5.65
CA ALA A 404 -18.37 3.47 5.17
C ALA A 404 -18.86 4.55 6.15
N ARG A 405 -20.06 4.38 6.72
CA ARG A 405 -20.59 5.26 7.77
C ARG A 405 -19.72 5.24 9.01
N TRP A 406 -19.30 4.04 9.47
CA TRP A 406 -18.41 3.90 10.61
C TRP A 406 -17.10 4.66 10.38
N ASN A 407 -16.42 4.45 9.26
CA ASN A 407 -15.14 5.06 8.97
C ASN A 407 -15.25 6.58 8.79
N TYR A 408 -16.17 7.03 7.93
CA TYR A 408 -16.22 8.42 7.49
C TYR A 408 -16.99 9.34 8.44
N SER A 409 -17.74 8.79 9.41
CA SER A 409 -18.24 9.62 10.52
C SER A 409 -17.10 10.18 11.38
N GLY A 410 -15.97 9.51 11.42
CA GLY A 410 -14.77 9.92 12.15
C GLY A 410 -14.82 9.55 13.63
N TYR A 411 -13.70 9.80 14.32
CA TYR A 411 -13.59 9.62 15.76
C TYR A 411 -14.58 10.52 16.52
N GLU A 412 -14.71 11.77 16.12
CA GLU A 412 -15.48 12.83 16.78
C GLU A 412 -16.97 12.52 16.88
N ARG A 413 -17.48 11.64 16.01
CA ARG A 413 -18.89 11.23 15.99
C ARG A 413 -19.14 9.85 16.57
N LYS A 414 -18.14 9.21 17.20
CA LYS A 414 -18.36 7.97 17.96
C LYS A 414 -19.02 8.28 19.29
N THR A 415 -19.89 7.40 19.75
CA THR A 415 -20.52 7.52 21.08
C THR A 415 -19.48 7.58 22.21
N ALA A 416 -18.36 6.86 22.05
CA ALA A 416 -17.27 6.83 23.02
C ALA A 416 -16.22 7.97 22.83
N TYR A 417 -16.46 8.92 21.94
CA TYR A 417 -15.50 10.03 21.72
C TYR A 417 -15.21 10.87 22.98
N PRO A 418 -16.17 11.18 23.86
CA PRO A 418 -15.85 11.89 25.10
C PRO A 418 -14.85 11.12 26.00
N GLU A 419 -14.94 9.78 26.05
CA GLU A 419 -13.97 8.94 26.77
C GLU A 419 -12.61 8.99 26.09
N TYR A 420 -12.58 8.83 24.76
CA TYR A 420 -11.35 8.91 23.98
C TYR A 420 -10.64 10.27 24.13
N LYS A 421 -11.41 11.35 24.01
CA LYS A 421 -10.88 12.71 24.20
C LYS A 421 -10.32 12.90 25.61
N ALA A 422 -11.00 12.40 26.65
CA ALA A 422 -10.51 12.49 28.01
C ALA A 422 -9.17 11.75 28.20
N ILE A 423 -8.95 10.62 27.51
CA ILE A 423 -7.66 9.92 27.52
C ILE A 423 -6.58 10.80 26.90
N ILE A 424 -6.84 11.36 25.71
CA ILE A 424 -5.92 12.24 25.00
C ILE A 424 -5.55 13.47 25.84
N ASP A 425 -6.58 14.19 26.34
CA ASP A 425 -6.38 15.38 27.16
C ASP A 425 -5.59 15.07 28.45
N THR A 426 -5.82 13.87 29.04
CA THR A 426 -5.07 13.41 30.21
C THR A 426 -3.60 13.17 29.86
N MET A 427 -3.34 12.53 28.73
CA MET A 427 -1.95 12.26 28.31
C MET A 427 -1.21 13.53 27.91
N ASP A 428 -1.90 14.47 27.28
CA ASP A 428 -1.34 15.79 26.97
C ASP A 428 -0.93 16.55 28.25
N GLN A 429 -1.83 16.60 29.25
CA GLN A 429 -1.56 17.18 30.55
C GLN A 429 -0.43 16.45 31.31
N VAL A 430 -0.32 15.12 31.19
CA VAL A 430 0.78 14.33 31.76
C VAL A 430 2.09 14.72 31.09
N GLY A 431 2.10 14.92 29.79
CA GLY A 431 3.26 15.40 29.04
C GLY A 431 3.71 16.78 29.49
N GLU A 432 2.79 17.72 29.62
CA GLU A 432 3.08 19.08 30.11
C GLU A 432 3.64 19.10 31.56
N THR A 433 3.09 18.24 32.41
CA THR A 433 3.42 18.26 33.85
C THR A 433 4.67 17.44 34.20
N ASN A 434 4.80 16.25 33.56
CA ASN A 434 5.85 15.26 33.89
C ASN A 434 6.89 15.12 32.76
N GLY A 435 6.73 15.85 31.65
CA GLY A 435 7.58 15.87 30.47
C GLY A 435 7.10 14.91 29.37
N CYS A 436 7.33 15.32 28.12
CA CYS A 436 7.03 14.53 26.93
C CYS A 436 7.81 13.20 26.90
N GLY A 437 7.32 12.21 26.18
CA GLY A 437 8.00 10.93 26.00
C GLY A 437 7.07 9.79 25.58
N ARG A 438 7.65 8.61 25.41
CA ARG A 438 6.97 7.43 24.90
C ARG A 438 6.02 6.83 25.90
N ALA A 439 4.82 6.43 25.42
CA ALA A 439 3.82 5.70 26.16
C ALA A 439 3.62 4.30 25.61
N HIS A 440 3.52 3.31 26.49
CA HIS A 440 3.00 1.99 26.15
C HIS A 440 1.63 1.84 26.80
N TRP A 441 0.65 1.40 26.03
CA TRP A 441 -0.73 1.22 26.50
C TRP A 441 -1.14 -0.24 26.44
N GLU A 442 -1.91 -0.66 27.45
CA GLU A 442 -2.47 -2.01 27.49
C GLU A 442 -3.42 -2.20 26.32
N TYR A 443 -3.19 -3.22 25.48
CA TYR A 443 -4.11 -3.59 24.42
C TYR A 443 -5.37 -4.23 25.01
N GLU A 444 -6.53 -3.78 24.53
CA GLU A 444 -7.81 -4.41 24.81
C GLU A 444 -8.73 -4.34 23.60
N SER A 445 -9.50 -5.40 23.34
CA SER A 445 -10.33 -5.54 22.14
C SER A 445 -11.48 -4.52 22.05
N GLY A 446 -11.91 -3.94 23.18
CA GLY A 446 -12.97 -2.92 23.22
C GLY A 446 -12.53 -1.53 22.79
N LEU A 447 -11.23 -1.30 22.46
CA LEU A 447 -10.76 -0.02 21.91
C LEU A 447 -11.41 0.35 20.58
N ASP A 448 -11.99 -0.61 19.87
CA ASP A 448 -12.73 -0.38 18.62
C ASP A 448 -13.93 0.56 18.82
N ARG A 449 -14.48 0.70 20.05
CA ARG A 449 -15.53 1.68 20.39
C ARG A 449 -15.12 3.12 20.10
N PHE A 450 -13.83 3.42 20.12
CA PHE A 450 -13.30 4.74 19.77
C PHE A 450 -13.26 4.98 18.25
N GLY A 451 -13.40 3.93 17.47
CA GLY A 451 -13.38 4.00 16.00
C GLY A 451 -12.47 2.94 15.35
N THR A 452 -11.45 2.51 16.07
CA THR A 452 -10.56 1.40 15.71
C THR A 452 -9.86 0.89 16.98
N PRO A 453 -9.48 -0.41 17.07
CA PRO A 453 -8.64 -0.91 18.16
C PRO A 453 -7.25 -0.23 18.21
N MET A 454 -6.85 0.46 17.14
CA MET A 454 -5.57 1.18 17.00
C MET A 454 -5.66 2.66 17.40
N ALA A 455 -6.75 3.09 18.06
CA ALA A 455 -6.99 4.51 18.35
C ALA A 455 -5.85 5.17 19.14
N LEU A 456 -5.22 4.46 20.08
CA LEU A 456 -4.14 5.00 20.90
C LEU A 456 -2.78 5.06 20.18
N MET A 457 -2.63 4.48 18.98
CA MET A 457 -1.48 4.75 18.09
C MET A 457 -1.43 6.22 17.64
N LEU A 458 -2.57 6.94 17.74
CA LEU A 458 -2.66 8.36 17.39
C LEU A 458 -2.34 9.31 18.56
N LEU A 459 -1.81 8.84 19.69
CA LEU A 459 -1.35 9.73 20.75
C LEU A 459 -0.43 10.84 20.21
N PRO A 460 0.62 10.55 19.41
CA PRO A 460 1.46 11.63 18.88
C PRO A 460 0.74 12.60 17.94
N TYR A 461 -0.25 12.10 17.18
CA TYR A 461 -1.07 12.96 16.31
C TYR A 461 -1.93 13.97 17.10
N TRP A 462 -2.49 13.55 18.25
CA TRP A 462 -3.38 14.37 19.05
C TRP A 462 -2.66 15.25 20.08
N THR A 463 -1.43 14.89 20.48
CA THR A 463 -0.61 15.62 21.49
C THR A 463 0.55 16.38 20.82
N ASP A 464 0.47 16.61 19.52
CA ASP A 464 1.47 17.36 18.73
C ASP A 464 2.91 16.84 18.94
N GLY A 465 3.05 15.50 19.00
CA GLY A 465 4.35 14.84 19.19
C GLY A 465 4.88 14.85 20.62
N CYS A 466 4.11 15.31 21.62
CA CYS A 466 4.55 15.27 23.01
C CYS A 466 4.52 13.86 23.59
N ILE A 467 3.48 13.08 23.29
CA ILE A 467 3.34 11.69 23.74
C ILE A 467 3.43 10.75 22.56
N ASP A 468 4.58 10.10 22.42
CA ASP A 468 4.79 9.05 21.41
C ASP A 468 4.08 7.76 21.83
N SER A 469 3.82 6.87 20.87
CA SER A 469 3.26 5.55 21.13
C SER A 469 4.29 4.46 20.83
N MET A 470 4.46 3.48 21.73
CA MET A 470 5.29 2.32 21.42
C MET A 470 4.70 1.44 20.33
N GLU A 471 3.39 1.51 20.11
CA GLU A 471 2.73 0.84 19.01
C GLU A 471 2.37 1.82 17.89
N GLY A 472 2.55 1.39 16.64
CA GLY A 472 2.22 2.14 15.44
C GLY A 472 1.70 1.23 14.34
N LEU A 473 1.15 1.82 13.26
CA LEU A 473 0.51 1.04 12.21
C LEU A 473 1.50 0.35 11.26
N TYR A 474 2.64 0.98 10.97
CA TYR A 474 3.55 0.48 9.93
C TYR A 474 4.48 -0.60 10.47
N PHE A 475 3.94 -1.76 10.80
CA PHE A 475 4.62 -2.89 11.47
C PHE A 475 5.91 -3.34 10.77
N GLU A 476 5.98 -3.25 9.45
CA GLU A 476 7.16 -3.59 8.69
C GLU A 476 8.21 -2.47 8.66
N SER A 477 7.86 -1.25 9.07
CA SER A 477 8.75 -0.08 8.95
C SER A 477 9.83 -0.01 10.02
N SER A 478 9.72 -0.78 11.10
CA SER A 478 10.71 -0.75 12.19
C SER A 478 11.16 -2.15 12.59
N ALA A 479 12.47 -2.37 12.65
CA ALA A 479 13.03 -3.57 13.23
C ALA A 479 12.89 -3.64 14.78
N THR A 480 12.29 -2.62 15.41
CA THR A 480 11.94 -2.61 16.84
C THR A 480 10.54 -3.17 17.11
N THR A 481 9.70 -3.30 16.08
CA THR A 481 8.33 -3.81 16.17
C THR A 481 8.20 -5.14 16.92
N PRO A 482 9.05 -6.18 16.70
CA PRO A 482 8.94 -7.45 17.42
C PRO A 482 8.99 -7.30 18.95
N TYR A 483 9.84 -6.41 19.44
CA TYR A 483 10.07 -6.22 20.88
C TYR A 483 8.91 -5.49 21.55
N HIS A 484 8.27 -4.57 20.84
CA HIS A 484 7.02 -3.96 21.27
C HIS A 484 5.93 -5.02 21.44
N PHE A 485 5.75 -5.95 20.49
CA PHE A 485 4.76 -7.02 20.59
C PHE A 485 5.05 -7.97 21.75
N LEU A 486 6.33 -8.30 22.00
CA LEU A 486 6.73 -9.11 23.16
C LEU A 486 6.36 -8.40 24.48
N SER A 487 6.65 -7.10 24.59
CA SER A 487 6.24 -6.31 25.76
C SER A 487 4.72 -6.22 25.90
N ALA A 488 4.00 -6.04 24.78
CA ALA A 488 2.52 -6.00 24.81
C ALA A 488 1.93 -7.32 25.33
N GLY A 489 2.57 -8.47 25.05
CA GLY A 489 2.21 -9.77 25.59
C GLY A 489 2.30 -9.81 27.12
N GLU A 490 3.33 -9.22 27.70
CA GLU A 490 3.60 -9.19 29.14
C GLU A 490 2.77 -8.09 29.87
N LEU A 491 2.37 -7.03 29.16
CA LEU A 491 1.72 -5.85 29.71
C LEU A 491 0.24 -5.74 29.43
N SER A 492 -0.36 -6.72 28.73
CA SER A 492 -1.77 -6.72 28.39
C SER A 492 -2.43 -8.03 28.83
N LYS A 493 -3.62 -7.94 29.41
CA LYS A 493 -4.41 -9.13 29.77
C LYS A 493 -4.84 -9.97 28.57
N ALA A 494 -5.12 -9.32 27.45
CA ALA A 494 -5.57 -9.94 26.22
C ALA A 494 -4.84 -9.34 25.01
N PRO A 495 -3.52 -9.57 24.89
CA PRO A 495 -2.71 -8.92 23.88
C PRO A 495 -3.07 -9.36 22.46
N SER A 496 -2.85 -8.49 21.49
CA SER A 496 -2.74 -8.86 20.09
C SER A 496 -1.33 -9.40 19.83
N ASN A 497 -1.23 -10.62 19.30
CA ASN A 497 0.06 -11.26 18.97
C ASN A 497 0.19 -11.41 17.45
N PRO A 498 0.36 -10.32 16.69
CA PRO A 498 0.18 -10.34 15.23
C PRO A 498 1.39 -10.90 14.48
N GLN A 499 2.59 -10.82 15.05
CA GLN A 499 3.79 -11.35 14.41
C GLN A 499 3.98 -12.83 14.79
N ARG A 500 4.01 -13.70 13.78
CA ARG A 500 4.14 -15.13 13.94
C ARG A 500 5.50 -15.51 14.55
N ASP A 501 5.49 -16.62 15.29
CA ASP A 501 6.67 -17.33 15.81
C ASP A 501 7.53 -16.55 16.82
N LEU A 502 7.06 -15.40 17.33
CA LEU A 502 7.68 -14.74 18.46
C LEU A 502 7.41 -15.50 19.78
N PRO A 503 8.36 -15.55 20.73
CA PRO A 503 8.21 -16.22 22.02
C PRO A 503 7.34 -15.43 23.01
N TYR A 504 6.06 -15.22 22.67
CA TYR A 504 5.13 -14.50 23.53
C TYR A 504 4.99 -15.14 24.91
N ARG A 505 5.03 -14.33 25.95
CA ARG A 505 4.77 -14.71 27.34
C ARG A 505 3.38 -14.25 27.78
N ALA A 506 2.88 -14.89 28.83
CA ALA A 506 1.65 -14.44 29.51
C ALA A 506 1.91 -13.14 30.28
N LEU A 507 0.81 -12.51 30.76
CA LEU A 507 0.85 -11.30 31.57
C LEU A 507 1.84 -11.42 32.73
N ASP A 508 2.86 -10.57 32.70
CA ASP A 508 3.87 -10.35 33.73
C ASP A 508 4.32 -8.88 33.70
N VAL A 509 3.60 -8.04 34.43
CA VAL A 509 3.81 -6.60 34.40
C VAL A 509 5.21 -6.22 34.90
N ALA A 510 5.79 -7.00 35.81
CA ALA A 510 7.14 -6.74 36.32
C ALA A 510 8.20 -6.95 35.22
N ALA A 511 8.12 -8.06 34.49
CA ALA A 511 9.01 -8.34 33.36
C ALA A 511 8.79 -7.30 32.23
N GLY A 512 7.53 -6.99 31.91
CA GLY A 512 7.19 -5.99 30.90
C GLY A 512 7.72 -4.60 31.19
N VAL A 513 7.70 -4.16 32.45
CA VAL A 513 8.25 -2.87 32.88
C VAL A 513 9.78 -2.81 32.68
N GLU A 514 10.50 -3.90 32.97
CA GLU A 514 11.93 -3.96 32.67
C GLU A 514 12.21 -3.82 31.16
N HIS A 515 11.39 -4.46 30.32
CA HIS A 515 11.46 -4.28 28.87
C HIS A 515 11.14 -2.85 28.42
N LEU A 516 10.17 -2.18 29.05
CA LEU A 516 9.87 -0.77 28.77
C LEU A 516 11.05 0.16 29.13
N LYS A 517 11.79 -0.11 30.21
CA LYS A 517 13.00 0.64 30.57
C LYS A 517 14.09 0.50 29.49
N ILE A 518 14.26 -0.72 28.92
CA ILE A 518 15.20 -0.95 27.80
C ILE A 518 14.80 -0.09 26.58
N LEU A 519 13.50 -0.01 26.27
CA LEU A 519 12.99 0.75 25.14
C LEU A 519 12.87 2.25 25.40
N GLY A 520 13.25 2.73 26.57
CA GLY A 520 13.16 4.14 26.95
C GLY A 520 11.72 4.66 27.03
N THR A 521 10.79 3.79 27.39
CA THR A 521 9.36 4.14 27.54
C THR A 521 9.12 4.82 28.86
N ARG A 522 8.53 6.02 28.81
CA ARG A 522 8.34 6.87 29.98
C ARG A 522 7.04 6.60 30.74
N TYR A 523 6.01 6.21 30.00
CA TYR A 523 4.65 6.01 30.54
C TYR A 523 4.10 4.63 30.22
N TYR A 524 3.44 4.03 31.23
CA TYR A 524 2.62 2.83 31.07
C TYR A 524 1.16 3.15 31.37
N MET A 525 0.27 2.84 30.44
CA MET A 525 -1.18 3.05 30.56
C MET A 525 -1.85 1.69 30.76
N ALA A 526 -2.21 1.36 32.00
CA ALA A 526 -2.93 0.14 32.37
C ALA A 526 -4.45 0.35 32.36
N PHE A 527 -5.20 -0.66 31.98
CA PHE A 527 -6.66 -0.61 31.83
C PHE A 527 -7.39 -1.68 32.63
N SER A 528 -6.93 -2.94 32.56
CA SER A 528 -7.60 -4.06 33.24
C SER A 528 -7.31 -4.06 34.74
N PRO A 529 -8.23 -4.56 35.58
CA PRO A 529 -8.00 -4.67 37.02
C PRO A 529 -6.73 -5.46 37.35
N GLU A 530 -6.41 -6.49 36.56
CA GLU A 530 -5.25 -7.36 36.76
C GLU A 530 -3.94 -6.62 36.52
N THR A 531 -3.84 -5.86 35.42
CA THR A 531 -2.65 -5.07 35.12
C THR A 531 -2.47 -3.92 36.10
N ILE A 532 -3.56 -3.25 36.49
CA ILE A 532 -3.53 -2.17 37.49
C ILE A 532 -3.08 -2.71 38.85
N ALA A 533 -3.63 -3.84 39.30
CA ALA A 533 -3.24 -4.42 40.59
C ALA A 533 -1.77 -4.87 40.61
N ALA A 534 -1.25 -5.38 39.49
CA ALA A 534 0.16 -5.71 39.37
C ALA A 534 1.05 -4.46 39.32
N ALA A 535 0.66 -3.44 38.57
CA ALA A 535 1.39 -2.19 38.45
C ALA A 535 1.49 -1.43 39.79
N ASP A 536 0.43 -1.42 40.60
CA ASP A 536 0.40 -0.77 41.92
C ASP A 536 1.38 -1.40 42.94
N GLN A 537 1.88 -2.61 42.68
CA GLN A 537 2.87 -3.29 43.54
C GLN A 537 4.32 -2.97 43.17
N LEU A 538 4.55 -2.35 42.00
CA LEU A 538 5.91 -2.11 41.49
C LEU A 538 6.45 -0.74 41.95
N PRO A 539 7.57 -0.68 42.66
CA PRO A 539 8.13 0.58 43.13
C PRO A 539 8.63 1.49 42.01
N ASP A 540 8.89 0.92 40.83
CA ASP A 540 9.36 1.65 39.64
C ASP A 540 8.22 2.34 38.89
N LEU A 541 6.96 2.08 39.25
CA LEU A 541 5.78 2.67 38.65
C LEU A 541 5.14 3.68 39.61
N LYS A 542 5.17 4.95 39.20
CA LYS A 542 4.51 6.03 39.95
C LYS A 542 3.19 6.40 39.24
N LEU A 543 2.06 6.19 39.87
CA LEU A 543 0.78 6.68 39.37
C LEU A 543 0.79 8.21 39.23
N VAL A 544 0.60 8.74 38.01
CA VAL A 544 0.64 10.18 37.72
C VAL A 544 -0.73 10.70 37.26
N ALA A 545 -1.60 9.87 36.69
CA ALA A 545 -2.93 10.28 36.27
C ALA A 545 -3.91 9.12 36.25
N THR A 546 -5.20 9.47 36.28
CA THR A 546 -6.32 8.54 36.18
C THR A 546 -7.41 9.15 35.31
N THR A 547 -7.90 8.40 34.31
CA THR A 547 -9.01 8.82 33.46
C THR A 547 -9.91 7.62 33.15
N GLY A 548 -11.16 7.67 33.60
CA GLY A 548 -12.05 6.51 33.53
C GLY A 548 -11.45 5.27 34.18
N LYS A 549 -11.33 4.19 33.42
CA LYS A 549 -10.68 2.94 33.85
C LYS A 549 -9.14 2.97 33.74
N TRP A 550 -8.59 3.91 32.98
CA TRP A 550 -7.17 3.99 32.74
C TRP A 550 -6.39 4.53 33.93
N ARG A 551 -5.24 3.96 34.15
CA ARG A 551 -4.23 4.39 35.10
C ARG A 551 -2.94 4.66 34.34
N VAL A 552 -2.39 5.86 34.47
CA VAL A 552 -1.15 6.27 33.81
C VAL A 552 -0.05 6.27 34.85
N TYR A 553 0.96 5.42 34.64
CA TYR A 553 2.15 5.32 35.48
C TYR A 553 3.34 5.90 34.77
N GLN A 554 4.15 6.67 35.50
CA GLN A 554 5.49 7.09 35.09
C GLN A 554 6.49 6.01 35.51
N ILE A 555 7.37 5.60 34.57
CA ILE A 555 8.39 4.57 34.79
C ILE A 555 9.69 5.19 35.21
N SER A 556 10.27 4.78 36.34
CA SER A 556 11.58 5.17 36.79
C SER A 556 12.69 4.44 36.05
N GLY A 557 13.82 5.09 35.77
CA GLY A 557 14.98 4.47 35.11
C GLY A 557 14.80 4.24 33.58
N SER A 558 13.90 5.01 32.96
CA SER A 558 13.58 4.91 31.52
C SER A 558 14.20 6.06 30.70
N GLU A 559 15.27 6.69 31.17
CA GLU A 559 15.93 7.79 30.47
C GLU A 559 16.31 7.38 29.03
N LEU A 560 16.21 8.34 28.10
CA LEU A 560 16.46 8.12 26.65
C LEU A 560 17.93 7.77 26.36
N VAL A 561 18.86 8.34 27.14
CA VAL A 561 20.30 8.13 26.96
C VAL A 561 20.87 7.73 28.31
N THR A 562 21.52 6.56 28.36
CA THR A 562 22.07 6.00 29.59
C THR A 562 23.52 5.52 29.41
N PRO A 563 24.42 5.74 30.38
CA PRO A 563 25.73 5.15 30.31
C PRO A 563 25.64 3.64 30.52
N LEU A 564 26.55 2.88 29.91
CA LEU A 564 26.69 1.46 30.16
C LEU A 564 27.67 1.17 31.28
N ALA A 565 27.39 0.15 32.08
CA ALA A 565 28.32 -0.34 33.12
C ALA A 565 29.36 -1.31 32.53
N PHE A 566 29.03 -1.97 31.44
CA PHE A 566 29.88 -2.96 30.76
C PHE A 566 30.02 -2.64 29.27
N MET A 567 31.15 -3.06 28.69
CA MET A 567 31.33 -2.99 27.24
C MET A 567 30.30 -3.87 26.52
N PRO A 568 29.67 -3.41 25.44
CA PRO A 568 28.87 -4.28 24.57
C PRO A 568 29.70 -5.47 24.05
N ALA A 569 29.06 -6.61 23.88
CA ALA A 569 29.68 -7.78 23.24
C ALA A 569 29.28 -7.83 21.75
N VAL A 570 30.25 -7.99 20.85
CA VAL A 570 29.97 -8.05 19.41
C VAL A 570 29.76 -9.50 19.01
N VAL A 571 28.59 -9.82 18.48
CA VAL A 571 28.30 -11.15 17.94
C VAL A 571 28.83 -11.25 16.51
N GLU A 572 29.59 -12.34 16.24
CA GLU A 572 30.18 -12.57 14.94
C GLU A 572 29.21 -13.32 13.99
N GLY A 573 29.42 -13.18 12.68
CA GLY A 573 28.68 -13.95 11.66
C GLY A 573 27.23 -13.51 11.36
N ILE A 574 26.75 -12.39 11.92
CA ILE A 574 25.39 -11.88 11.66
C ILE A 574 25.22 -11.32 10.25
N GLY A 575 26.25 -10.70 9.67
CA GLY A 575 26.18 -10.04 8.39
C GLY A 575 25.20 -8.86 8.37
N LYS A 576 24.55 -8.65 7.22
CA LYS A 576 23.51 -7.59 7.03
C LYS A 576 22.09 -8.17 6.96
N SER A 577 21.93 -9.49 7.14
CA SER A 577 20.61 -10.14 7.09
C SER A 577 19.80 -9.81 8.35
N GLU A 578 18.49 -9.63 8.18
CA GLU A 578 17.57 -9.34 9.28
C GLU A 578 17.39 -10.54 10.21
N THR A 579 17.15 -11.72 9.66
CA THR A 579 16.81 -12.93 10.44
C THR A 579 17.83 -13.27 11.49
N PRO A 580 19.16 -13.37 11.21
CA PRO A 580 20.15 -13.67 12.24
C PRO A 580 20.22 -12.62 13.35
N TRP A 581 19.94 -11.36 13.05
CA TRP A 581 19.86 -10.32 14.07
C TRP A 581 18.65 -10.51 14.97
N LEU A 582 17.48 -10.77 14.37
CA LEU A 582 16.23 -10.95 15.10
C LEU A 582 16.34 -12.15 16.06
N GLU A 583 16.89 -13.29 15.60
CA GLU A 583 17.10 -14.50 16.44
C GLU A 583 17.94 -14.22 17.68
N VAL A 584 19.11 -13.60 17.50
CA VAL A 584 20.02 -13.24 18.60
C VAL A 584 19.37 -12.24 19.53
N SER A 585 18.73 -11.26 18.98
CA SER A 585 18.21 -10.13 19.74
C SER A 585 16.94 -10.48 20.51
N VAL A 586 16.09 -11.36 19.96
CA VAL A 586 14.93 -11.90 20.69
C VAL A 586 15.41 -12.77 21.87
N ASN A 587 16.42 -13.64 21.68
CA ASN A 587 16.99 -14.40 22.79
C ASN A 587 17.51 -13.50 23.91
N TRP A 588 18.29 -12.48 23.56
CA TRP A 588 18.79 -11.52 24.55
C TRP A 588 17.64 -10.79 25.26
N TYR A 589 16.61 -10.35 24.51
CA TYR A 589 15.47 -9.62 25.05
C TYR A 589 14.65 -10.43 26.04
N MET A 590 14.53 -11.74 25.82
CA MET A 590 13.78 -12.62 26.70
C MET A 590 14.60 -13.11 27.92
N GLU A 591 15.94 -12.89 27.94
CA GLU A 591 16.85 -13.32 28.99
C GLU A 591 17.30 -12.13 29.87
N GLN A 592 16.45 -11.73 30.83
CA GLN A 592 16.68 -10.53 31.67
C GLN A 592 18.04 -10.46 32.37
N LYS A 593 18.63 -11.62 32.72
CA LYS A 593 19.94 -11.68 33.39
C LYS A 593 21.10 -11.08 32.58
N ASP A 594 20.93 -10.93 31.26
CA ASP A 594 21.96 -10.45 30.34
C ASP A 594 21.72 -9.01 29.84
N HIS A 595 20.65 -8.35 30.32
CA HIS A 595 20.27 -6.99 29.88
C HIS A 595 21.33 -5.92 30.25
N ASP A 596 22.20 -6.18 31.20
CA ASP A 596 23.29 -5.30 31.58
C ASP A 596 24.44 -5.25 30.56
N VAL A 597 24.53 -6.23 29.65
CA VAL A 597 25.51 -6.26 28.54
C VAL A 597 24.79 -6.33 27.19
N PRO A 598 24.62 -5.20 26.49
CA PRO A 598 24.04 -5.21 25.15
C PRO A 598 24.90 -6.01 24.16
N ILE A 599 24.24 -6.75 23.26
CA ILE A 599 24.92 -7.42 22.15
C ILE A 599 24.93 -6.49 20.95
N ALA A 600 26.07 -6.28 20.31
CA ALA A 600 26.25 -5.41 19.15
C ALA A 600 26.44 -6.20 17.85
N SER A 601 25.94 -5.67 16.74
CA SER A 601 26.18 -6.23 15.40
C SER A 601 27.55 -5.88 14.82
N GLY A 602 28.30 -5.02 15.49
CA GLY A 602 29.64 -4.54 15.15
C GLY A 602 30.12 -3.54 16.18
N GLY A 603 31.39 -3.22 16.18
CA GLY A 603 31.97 -2.28 17.15
C GLY A 603 33.49 -2.26 17.14
N PRO A 604 34.14 -1.44 17.99
CA PRO A 604 35.58 -1.38 18.16
C PRO A 604 36.21 -2.75 18.40
N LYS A 605 37.49 -2.89 18.09
CA LYS A 605 38.20 -4.18 18.24
C LYS A 605 38.36 -4.57 19.72
N GLU A 606 38.35 -3.61 20.62
CA GLU A 606 38.48 -3.77 22.06
C GLU A 606 37.26 -4.37 22.74
N TRP A 607 36.10 -4.36 22.04
CA TRP A 607 34.86 -4.98 22.52
C TRP A 607 34.98 -6.48 22.49
N PRO A 608 34.50 -7.21 23.51
CA PRO A 608 34.47 -8.66 23.52
C PRO A 608 33.76 -9.21 22.27
N ARG A 609 34.25 -10.33 21.73
CA ARG A 609 33.63 -11.07 20.63
C ARG A 609 32.96 -12.31 21.20
N ILE A 610 31.75 -12.61 20.70
CA ILE A 610 30.95 -13.79 21.07
C ILE A 610 30.47 -14.48 19.81
N GLU A 611 30.28 -15.79 19.90
CA GLU A 611 29.81 -16.59 18.76
C GLU A 611 28.34 -16.91 18.88
N ARG A 612 27.74 -17.17 17.71
CA ARG A 612 26.38 -17.66 17.55
C ARG A 612 26.46 -19.12 17.11
N HIS A 613 25.76 -19.99 17.83
CA HIS A 613 25.72 -21.41 17.57
C HIS A 613 24.31 -21.86 17.16
N LYS A 614 24.21 -22.73 16.16
CA LYS A 614 22.94 -23.40 15.86
C LYS A 614 22.73 -24.52 16.86
N VAL A 615 21.54 -24.57 17.43
CA VAL A 615 21.10 -25.64 18.36
C VAL A 615 19.89 -26.37 17.78
N ALA A 616 19.70 -27.63 18.14
CA ALA A 616 18.50 -28.33 17.71
C ALA A 616 17.28 -27.77 18.45
N SER A 617 16.26 -27.35 17.72
CA SER A 617 14.97 -26.96 18.26
C SER A 617 13.86 -27.85 17.72
N ALA A 618 12.88 -28.18 18.56
CA ALA A 618 11.65 -28.85 18.16
C ALA A 618 10.52 -27.89 17.81
N THR A 619 10.76 -26.58 17.92
CA THR A 619 9.76 -25.52 17.71
C THR A 619 10.23 -24.56 16.61
N GLU A 620 9.28 -23.92 15.95
CA GLU A 620 9.54 -22.86 14.94
C GLU A 620 9.64 -21.47 15.57
N VAL A 621 9.69 -21.35 16.90
CA VAL A 621 9.79 -20.09 17.61
C VAL A 621 11.10 -19.39 17.28
N ILE A 622 11.02 -18.10 16.94
CA ILE A 622 12.17 -17.27 16.57
C ILE A 622 13.23 -17.32 17.70
N GLY A 623 14.45 -17.63 17.35
CA GLY A 623 15.58 -17.73 18.27
C GLY A 623 15.71 -19.09 19.00
N SER A 624 14.72 -20.00 18.88
CA SER A 624 14.77 -21.30 19.57
C SER A 624 15.85 -22.23 19.03
N ASP A 625 16.29 -22.05 17.78
CA ASP A 625 17.36 -22.83 17.13
C ASP A 625 18.74 -22.15 17.19
N VAL A 626 18.86 -21.07 17.99
CA VAL A 626 20.08 -20.29 18.13
C VAL A 626 20.46 -20.15 19.59
N ALA A 627 21.69 -20.44 19.93
CA ALA A 627 22.33 -20.08 21.18
C ALA A 627 23.42 -19.04 20.92
N VAL A 628 23.63 -18.15 21.87
CA VAL A 628 24.69 -17.14 21.85
C VAL A 628 25.51 -17.31 23.11
N ASP A 629 26.83 -17.20 22.99
CA ASP A 629 27.71 -17.22 24.18
C ASP A 629 27.27 -16.15 25.18
N THR A 630 27.38 -16.48 26.47
CA THR A 630 27.11 -15.50 27.54
C THR A 630 28.04 -14.30 27.39
N PRO A 631 27.50 -13.07 27.24
CA PRO A 631 28.33 -11.88 27.03
C PRO A 631 29.20 -11.63 28.25
N PRO A 632 30.54 -11.43 28.08
CA PRO A 632 31.43 -11.16 29.21
C PRO A 632 31.21 -9.78 29.78
N ARG A 633 31.08 -9.70 31.10
CA ARG A 633 30.92 -8.44 31.85
C ARG A 633 32.24 -7.72 32.02
N LYS A 634 32.71 -7.03 30.95
CA LYS A 634 33.93 -6.21 30.99
C LYS A 634 33.57 -4.79 31.45
N PRO A 635 33.95 -4.37 32.69
CA PRO A 635 33.55 -3.09 33.21
C PRO A 635 34.11 -1.91 32.41
N VAL A 636 33.37 -0.81 32.34
CA VAL A 636 33.81 0.45 31.76
C VAL A 636 33.84 1.57 32.84
N PRO A 637 34.68 2.59 32.67
CA PRO A 637 34.64 3.73 33.56
C PRO A 637 33.26 4.40 33.55
N GLY A 638 32.69 4.71 34.70
CA GLY A 638 31.43 5.42 34.79
C GLY A 638 31.50 6.79 34.15
N THR A 639 30.44 7.20 33.48
CA THR A 639 30.26 8.58 32.95
C THR A 639 28.84 9.06 33.28
N GLY A 640 28.72 10.36 33.58
CA GLY A 640 27.42 11.02 33.76
C GLY A 640 26.90 11.49 32.39
N VAL A 641 25.59 11.39 32.18
CA VAL A 641 24.91 11.91 30.97
C VAL A 641 23.95 13.02 31.42
N THR A 642 24.01 14.16 30.76
CA THR A 642 23.16 15.34 31.07
C THR A 642 22.73 16.04 29.80
N ASN A 643 21.86 17.04 29.92
CA ASN A 643 21.40 17.90 28.82
C ASN A 643 20.86 17.14 27.60
N ILE A 644 20.13 16.03 27.83
CA ILE A 644 19.55 15.25 26.80
C ILE A 644 18.44 16.06 26.09
N LYS A 645 18.54 16.18 24.75
CA LYS A 645 17.55 16.83 23.89
C LYS A 645 17.24 15.92 22.71
N GLU A 646 15.97 15.71 22.44
CA GLU A 646 15.46 14.99 21.29
C GLU A 646 14.67 15.95 20.41
N THR A 647 14.83 15.83 19.10
CA THR A 647 13.99 16.43 18.06
C THR A 647 13.59 15.34 17.10
N ASN A 648 12.78 15.65 16.09
CA ASN A 648 12.33 14.65 15.12
C ASN A 648 13.48 13.92 14.41
N ASP A 649 14.63 14.52 14.22
CA ASP A 649 15.74 13.95 13.44
C ASP A 649 17.12 14.13 14.10
N SER A 650 17.17 14.55 15.37
CA SER A 650 18.42 14.66 16.10
C SER A 650 18.29 14.35 17.59
N ILE A 651 19.38 13.86 18.18
CA ILE A 651 19.53 13.61 19.60
C ILE A 651 20.86 14.20 20.03
N SER A 652 20.87 15.03 21.05
CA SER A 652 22.10 15.56 21.62
C SER A 652 22.14 15.39 23.14
N PHE A 653 23.33 15.23 23.68
CA PHE A 653 23.57 15.09 25.11
C PHE A 653 25.02 15.44 25.46
N ASP A 654 25.27 15.70 26.73
CA ASP A 654 26.59 15.95 27.27
C ASP A 654 27.03 14.78 28.14
N VAL A 655 28.35 14.48 28.11
CA VAL A 655 28.99 13.51 29.00
C VAL A 655 30.11 14.19 29.79
N ASP A 656 30.24 13.84 31.06
CA ASP A 656 31.32 14.36 31.91
C ASP A 656 32.67 13.72 31.60
N ARG A 657 32.64 12.46 31.08
CA ARG A 657 33.85 11.68 30.78
C ARG A 657 33.71 10.98 29.43
N PRO A 658 34.37 11.43 28.35
CA PRO A 658 34.47 10.74 27.09
C PRO A 658 35.17 9.37 27.18
N GLY A 659 34.92 8.48 26.21
CA GLY A 659 35.58 7.17 26.09
C GLY A 659 34.75 5.98 26.61
N SER A 660 33.70 6.21 27.40
CA SER A 660 32.79 5.15 27.87
C SER A 660 31.59 5.01 26.94
N PRO A 661 31.13 3.77 26.60
CA PRO A 661 29.99 3.57 25.76
C PRO A 661 28.69 4.05 26.40
N VAL A 662 27.86 4.69 25.60
CA VAL A 662 26.56 5.27 26.00
C VAL A 662 25.47 4.68 25.13
N LEU A 663 24.44 4.14 25.77
CA LEU A 663 23.23 3.59 25.09
C LEU A 663 22.25 4.73 24.78
N VAL A 664 21.87 4.83 23.53
CA VAL A 664 20.81 5.72 23.05
C VAL A 664 19.60 4.88 22.70
N LYS A 665 18.53 4.99 23.47
CA LYS A 665 17.31 4.16 23.40
C LYS A 665 16.38 4.61 22.27
N VAL A 666 16.96 4.76 21.09
CA VAL A 666 16.29 5.08 19.83
C VAL A 666 16.63 3.99 18.83
N SER A 667 15.64 3.60 18.02
CA SER A 667 15.79 2.54 17.04
C SER A 667 16.96 2.81 16.09
N TYR A 668 17.81 1.80 15.93
CA TYR A 668 18.91 1.88 14.98
C TYR A 668 18.41 1.90 13.53
N PHE A 669 18.95 2.85 12.77
CA PHE A 669 18.82 2.84 11.32
C PHE A 669 20.11 3.37 10.69
N PRO A 670 20.56 2.85 9.53
CA PRO A 670 21.86 3.21 8.96
C PRO A 670 22.05 4.70 8.64
N ASN A 671 20.97 5.47 8.59
CA ASN A 671 20.99 6.90 8.28
C ASN A 671 21.44 7.77 9.46
N TRP A 672 21.45 7.27 10.70
CA TRP A 672 21.98 7.98 11.84
C TRP A 672 23.50 8.19 11.73
N LYS A 673 23.97 9.38 12.08
CA LYS A 673 25.38 9.78 12.15
C LYS A 673 25.64 10.45 13.49
N ALA A 674 26.75 10.05 14.13
CA ALA A 674 27.24 10.71 15.33
C ALA A 674 28.30 11.78 14.99
N SER A 675 28.27 12.87 15.74
CA SER A 675 29.30 13.87 15.83
C SER A 675 29.72 14.00 17.31
N GLY A 676 31.01 14.08 17.59
CA GLY A 676 31.53 14.05 18.96
C GLY A 676 31.54 12.65 19.59
N ALA A 677 31.31 11.61 18.80
CA ALA A 677 31.37 10.21 19.21
C ALA A 677 31.69 9.29 18.00
N GLU A 678 32.25 8.13 18.29
CA GLU A 678 32.33 7.02 17.35
C GLU A 678 30.99 6.24 17.30
N GLY A 679 30.67 5.61 16.17
CA GLY A 679 29.40 4.91 15.93
C GLY A 679 28.42 5.71 15.09
N PRO A 680 27.08 5.57 15.27
CA PRO A 680 26.44 4.63 16.18
C PRO A 680 26.51 3.18 15.68
N TRP A 681 26.61 2.23 16.60
CA TRP A 681 26.49 0.80 16.32
C TRP A 681 25.13 0.28 16.76
N ARG A 682 24.60 -0.70 15.99
CA ARG A 682 23.36 -1.39 16.33
C ARG A 682 23.59 -2.32 17.51
N VAL A 683 22.77 -2.21 18.53
CA VAL A 683 22.76 -3.10 19.70
C VAL A 683 21.37 -3.63 20.00
N THR A 684 21.32 -4.70 20.77
CA THR A 684 20.04 -5.31 21.21
C THR A 684 19.18 -4.33 22.00
N PRO A 685 17.84 -4.38 21.83
CA PRO A 685 17.12 -5.19 20.86
C PRO A 685 17.23 -4.66 19.43
N ASN A 686 17.17 -3.38 19.18
CA ASN A 686 17.42 -2.64 17.94
C ASN A 686 17.74 -1.17 18.23
N LEU A 687 18.60 -0.92 19.19
CA LEU A 687 18.96 0.42 19.67
C LEU A 687 20.35 0.82 19.18
N MET A 688 20.84 1.96 19.64
CA MET A 688 22.14 2.51 19.26
C MET A 688 23.07 2.62 20.46
N VAL A 689 24.36 2.34 20.24
CA VAL A 689 25.44 2.68 21.18
C VAL A 689 26.45 3.56 20.47
N VAL A 690 26.95 4.57 21.17
CA VAL A 690 28.04 5.43 20.73
C VAL A 690 29.14 5.45 21.81
N VAL A 691 30.37 5.72 21.37
CA VAL A 691 31.49 5.98 22.27
C VAL A 691 31.88 7.46 22.16
N PRO A 692 31.54 8.33 23.12
CA PRO A 692 31.86 9.74 23.06
C PRO A 692 33.36 9.97 22.91
N THR A 693 33.76 10.87 22.02
CA THR A 693 35.12 11.36 21.81
C THR A 693 35.25 12.81 22.27
N SER A 694 34.14 13.46 22.59
CA SER A 694 34.05 14.80 23.18
C SER A 694 32.96 14.84 24.24
N ASN A 695 32.93 15.91 25.05
CA ASN A 695 31.92 16.09 26.09
C ASN A 695 30.51 16.34 25.53
N HIS A 696 30.40 16.88 24.32
CA HIS A 696 29.13 17.08 23.63
C HIS A 696 29.01 16.11 22.48
N VAL A 697 27.89 15.38 22.42
CA VAL A 697 27.57 14.39 21.39
C VAL A 697 26.26 14.77 20.71
N THR A 698 26.25 14.68 19.38
CA THR A 698 25.02 14.86 18.58
C THR A 698 24.87 13.69 17.58
N LEU A 699 23.70 13.07 17.58
CA LEU A 699 23.30 12.13 16.54
C LEU A 699 22.29 12.82 15.62
N GLU A 700 22.45 12.69 14.32
CA GLU A 700 21.55 13.28 13.33
C GLU A 700 21.15 12.26 12.27
N TYR A 701 19.86 12.22 11.91
CA TYR A 701 19.35 11.41 10.81
C TYR A 701 19.56 12.16 9.50
N LYS A 702 20.44 11.62 8.63
CA LYS A 702 20.85 12.27 7.38
C LYS A 702 20.69 11.37 6.17
N ASN A 703 20.43 11.97 5.02
CA ASN A 703 20.47 11.28 3.75
C ASN A 703 21.87 10.71 3.51
N ARG A 704 21.94 9.48 3.03
CA ARG A 704 23.15 8.76 2.64
C ARG A 704 23.28 8.72 1.11
N ALA A 705 24.31 8.10 0.62
CA ALA A 705 24.57 7.96 -0.81
C ALA A 705 23.40 7.31 -1.58
N GLY A 706 22.66 6.38 -0.95
CA GLY A 706 21.50 5.71 -1.55
C GLY A 706 20.36 6.67 -1.88
N GLU A 707 20.03 7.57 -0.95
CA GLU A 707 18.97 8.57 -1.13
C GLU A 707 19.38 9.61 -2.20
N ILE A 708 20.63 10.07 -2.17
CA ILE A 708 21.17 11.00 -3.18
C ILE A 708 21.15 10.36 -4.57
N MET A 709 21.61 9.10 -4.68
CA MET A 709 21.60 8.35 -5.94
C MET A 709 20.16 8.15 -6.44
N GLY A 710 19.20 7.87 -5.55
CA GLY A 710 17.79 7.77 -5.89
C GLY A 710 17.28 9.02 -6.61
N TRP A 711 17.58 10.20 -6.08
CA TRP A 711 17.23 11.48 -6.70
C TRP A 711 17.92 11.71 -8.04
N LEU A 712 19.22 11.40 -8.15
CA LEU A 712 19.96 11.51 -9.42
C LEU A 712 19.35 10.61 -10.52
N VAL A 713 19.00 9.37 -10.17
CA VAL A 713 18.33 8.44 -11.10
C VAL A 713 16.94 8.95 -11.48
N THR A 714 16.21 9.56 -10.55
CA THR A 714 14.91 10.18 -10.84
C THR A 714 15.04 11.33 -11.85
N LEU A 715 16.07 12.16 -11.76
CA LEU A 715 16.33 13.21 -12.76
C LEU A 715 16.59 12.61 -14.15
N ILE A 716 17.30 11.47 -14.24
CA ILE A 716 17.47 10.73 -15.50
C ILE A 716 16.11 10.22 -16.00
N GLY A 717 15.24 9.75 -15.11
CA GLY A 717 13.87 9.35 -15.45
C GLY A 717 13.04 10.50 -16.04
N ILE A 718 13.14 11.70 -15.45
CA ILE A 718 12.46 12.91 -15.94
C ILE A 718 12.98 13.26 -17.35
N ALA A 719 14.30 13.23 -17.56
CA ALA A 719 14.89 13.43 -18.88
C ALA A 719 14.41 12.37 -19.90
N GLY A 720 14.24 11.11 -19.45
CA GLY A 720 13.67 10.02 -20.25
C GLY A 720 12.22 10.29 -20.68
N VAL A 721 11.37 10.84 -19.80
CA VAL A 721 10.01 11.25 -20.13
C VAL A 721 10.01 12.34 -21.22
N VAL A 722 10.86 13.36 -21.06
CA VAL A 722 10.98 14.44 -22.04
C VAL A 722 11.48 13.91 -23.40
N TYR A 723 12.44 12.99 -23.37
CA TYR A 723 12.93 12.31 -24.58
C TYR A 723 11.80 11.52 -25.26
N PHE A 724 11.04 10.70 -24.52
CA PHE A 724 9.90 9.95 -25.06
C PHE A 724 8.83 10.87 -25.65
N ALA A 725 8.48 11.96 -24.95
CA ALA A 725 7.49 12.91 -25.42
C ALA A 725 7.86 13.57 -26.75
N ARG A 726 9.17 13.76 -26.99
CA ARG A 726 9.69 14.36 -28.24
C ARG A 726 9.86 13.36 -29.39
N HIS A 727 10.01 12.06 -29.08
CA HIS A 727 10.35 11.01 -30.06
C HIS A 727 9.25 9.93 -30.19
N ASP A 728 8.00 10.22 -29.82
CA ASP A 728 6.84 9.41 -30.14
C ASP A 728 6.22 9.87 -31.48
N PRO A 729 5.71 8.97 -32.32
CA PRO A 729 5.72 7.50 -32.23
C PRO A 729 7.04 6.85 -32.62
N VAL A 730 7.28 5.64 -32.08
CA VAL A 730 8.38 4.77 -32.55
C VAL A 730 7.84 3.78 -33.57
N ASP A 731 8.61 3.53 -34.61
CA ASP A 731 8.32 2.50 -35.59
C ASP A 731 8.50 1.10 -34.95
N LEU A 732 7.44 0.31 -34.98
CA LEU A 732 7.40 -1.06 -34.46
C LEU A 732 7.50 -2.07 -35.62
N ASP A 733 7.96 -3.28 -35.30
CA ASP A 733 7.95 -4.36 -36.30
C ASP A 733 6.54 -4.54 -36.88
N PRO A 734 6.39 -4.77 -38.20
CA PRO A 734 5.10 -5.06 -38.80
C PRO A 734 4.46 -6.28 -38.13
N GLU A 735 3.14 -6.27 -38.03
CA GLU A 735 2.42 -7.46 -37.54
C GLU A 735 2.78 -8.66 -38.43
N PRO A 736 2.99 -9.85 -37.84
CA PRO A 736 2.95 -11.09 -38.62
C PRO A 736 1.59 -11.12 -39.32
N ASP A 737 1.59 -11.23 -40.66
CA ASP A 737 0.37 -11.26 -41.46
C ASP A 737 -0.61 -12.31 -40.92
N ASP A 738 -1.60 -11.85 -40.19
CA ASP A 738 -2.79 -12.63 -39.85
C ASP A 738 -3.65 -12.63 -41.12
N THR A 739 -3.31 -13.49 -42.08
CA THR A 739 -4.01 -13.65 -43.36
C THR A 739 -5.38 -14.29 -43.16
N GLY A 740 -6.21 -13.60 -42.38
CA GLY A 740 -7.65 -13.76 -42.48
C GLY A 740 -8.18 -12.68 -43.43
N PRO A 741 -9.16 -12.98 -44.29
CA PRO A 741 -9.64 -12.03 -45.29
C PRO A 741 -10.12 -10.74 -44.63
N GLU A 742 -9.42 -9.64 -44.93
CA GLU A 742 -9.81 -8.30 -44.54
C GLU A 742 -11.19 -7.98 -45.13
N PRO A 743 -12.21 -7.64 -44.30
CA PRO A 743 -13.42 -7.08 -44.91
C PRO A 743 -13.06 -5.71 -45.49
N ALA A 744 -13.26 -5.59 -46.81
CA ALA A 744 -12.93 -4.45 -47.64
C ALA A 744 -13.17 -3.11 -46.88
N ARG A 745 -12.11 -2.38 -46.55
CA ARG A 745 -12.21 -0.99 -46.15
C ARG A 745 -12.74 -0.20 -47.32
N ARG A 746 -14.01 0.19 -47.26
CA ARG A 746 -14.52 1.25 -48.14
C ARG A 746 -13.69 2.49 -47.91
N SER A 747 -12.86 2.83 -48.91
CA SER A 747 -12.21 4.13 -49.06
C SER A 747 -13.28 5.23 -49.16
N ARG A 748 -13.62 5.85 -48.05
CA ARG A 748 -14.21 7.18 -47.99
C ARG A 748 -13.10 8.10 -47.57
N ASP A 749 -12.38 8.64 -48.52
CA ASP A 749 -11.66 9.93 -48.51
C ASP A 749 -10.74 9.96 -49.75
N ARG A 750 -11.36 10.09 -50.92
CA ARG A 750 -10.79 10.84 -52.03
C ARG A 750 -11.80 11.94 -52.34
N ALA A 751 -11.57 13.09 -51.74
CA ALA A 751 -12.12 14.34 -52.21
C ALA A 751 -11.62 14.55 -53.64
N ALA A 752 -12.53 14.77 -54.56
CA ALA A 752 -12.24 15.11 -55.95
C ALA A 752 -11.45 16.43 -55.97
N GLU A 753 -10.24 16.43 -56.57
CA GLU A 753 -9.65 17.64 -57.14
C GLU A 753 -10.45 18.05 -58.40
N PRO A 754 -10.72 19.34 -58.61
CA PRO A 754 -11.41 19.81 -59.81
C PRO A 754 -10.43 19.80 -60.97
N VAL A 755 -10.78 19.02 -62.01
CA VAL A 755 -10.14 19.10 -63.33
C VAL A 755 -10.51 20.43 -63.96
N THR A 756 -9.54 21.32 -64.14
CA THR A 756 -9.65 22.51 -64.96
C THR A 756 -9.63 22.10 -66.43
N ALA A 757 -10.79 22.23 -67.11
CA ALA A 757 -10.86 22.10 -68.55
C ALA A 757 -10.37 23.37 -69.22
N GLU A 758 -9.28 23.25 -69.96
CA GLU A 758 -8.88 24.28 -70.94
C GLU A 758 -9.86 24.26 -72.16
N VAL A 759 -10.46 25.41 -72.40
CA VAL A 759 -11.26 25.67 -73.58
C VAL A 759 -10.32 26.02 -74.75
N GLY A 760 -10.17 25.14 -75.72
CA GLY A 760 -9.58 25.44 -77.05
C GLY A 760 -10.67 25.78 -78.05
N ALA A 761 -10.55 26.90 -78.65
CA ALA A 761 -11.47 27.48 -79.66
C ALA A 761 -11.50 26.69 -81.00
N PRO A 762 -12.54 26.80 -81.80
CA PRO A 762 -12.73 25.97 -82.98
C PRO A 762 -12.06 26.60 -84.25
N GLU A 763 -11.38 25.79 -85.01
CA GLU A 763 -11.06 26.10 -86.40
C GLU A 763 -12.06 25.48 -87.36
N THR A 764 -12.63 26.29 -88.17
CA THR A 764 -13.46 26.02 -89.34
C THR A 764 -12.54 25.53 -90.48
N VAL A 765 -12.98 24.55 -91.25
CA VAL A 765 -12.86 24.48 -92.73
C VAL A 765 -13.69 23.28 -93.29
N SER A 766 -14.74 23.66 -93.99
CA SER A 766 -15.16 23.44 -95.36
C SER A 766 -15.21 22.01 -95.94
N ALA A 767 -16.42 21.66 -96.21
CA ALA A 767 -17.03 20.95 -97.40
C ALA A 767 -16.15 20.18 -98.38
N ARG A 768 -16.51 18.96 -98.66
CA ARG A 768 -16.95 18.49 -100.05
C ARG A 768 -17.40 17.02 -100.03
N THR A 769 -18.68 16.87 -100.37
CA THR A 769 -19.38 16.10 -101.37
C THR A 769 -18.85 14.77 -101.91
N ARG A 770 -19.84 13.90 -102.12
CA ARG A 770 -20.03 12.74 -103.01
C ARG A 770 -19.75 11.42 -102.33
N GLY A 771 -20.64 10.47 -102.37
CA GLY A 771 -21.73 10.11 -103.25
C GLY A 771 -21.68 8.61 -103.42
N SER A 772 -22.84 8.05 -103.42
CA SER A 772 -23.38 6.73 -103.69
C SER A 772 -23.70 5.90 -102.49
#